data_e07692fd345dec57968110410c65a89c
#
_entry.id   e07692fd345dec57968110410c65a89c
#
_cell.length_a   1.000
_cell.length_b   1.000
_cell.length_c   1.000
_cell.angle_alpha   90.00
_cell.angle_beta   90.00
_cell.angle_gamma   90.00
#
_symmetry.space_group_name_H-M   'P 1'
#
loop_
_entity.id
_entity.type
_entity.pdbx_description
1 polymer ?
#
loop_
_entity_poly.entity_id
_entity_poly.type
_entity_poly.pdbx_seq_one_letter_code
_entity_poly.pdbx_strand_id
1 'polypeptide(L)'
;MLDANQCDTRDRSQFQPSITRFDPRAPLRDRNIRCEGRSRALPLMIMTPAGRIERRLVLVGGGHAHVGVLRAFAMEPEAGLEITLIAKELDAPYSGMLPGFVAGHYDLAACHIDIVRLAHFAGARLVHGEADGIDGAARRVSIAGRPPITFDLLSVDTGITPAIDDIEGAAKHAVAVKPVSSFAPRWQTLMAAALTRDGPRRIAVIGTGAAGFELILAIRHRLRNEANRHGLSPESFSFALIGSGPLLASHNARARRLAEIALTAAGVDLVTADAAVAVRADHVLLASGRKIAADATLVTTKAAPPTWFVNTGLPTDARGFLAVEPTLQVVGQQDIFAVGDCATVLAHPREKAGVFAVRQGPALVGNIRMRSRGLAARPFVPQSRFLTLLSCGGERAIAARGGLAAEGHWAWRLKDYIDRAFMRRFQDLPAPRAASGEDTPELLCSGCAAKLGPAPLARTLQRFSATMKSTPVSRTGLVNLAPGDDAAVLDLGGGDLRVESVDQFPAIWPEPYVLGEIAAAHALSDVFAKGGRADHALALAGLPPAASHLQEDDLFQLLAGARSVFDAEGVTLVGGHTSRMDALTVGFFVSGSVERDRWLPKGGLRGGEVLLLTKPLGTGIIFAGWMRRLADAREVSAAISGMRRSNGPAARLLGKHGAVAATDVTGFGLAGHLLEMLAASGVTAEIGLDAIPRYQGTDRLARAGVRSSLLPDNLAVASRIDIEPGDRASEDAAHAILLDPQTSGGLLAAVAPGAAGRALAALADAGIEAAAIGAVTAAEQGDRSAGRLVIRRARPAILDELLPGTRTTRSHEGIKTS
;
A
#
# COMPACT_ATOMS: atom_id res chain seq x y z
N MET A 1 4.41 -59.11 11.11
CA MET A 1 3.72 -60.36 11.25
C MET A 1 2.23 -60.10 11.09
N LEU A 2 1.65 -60.80 10.13
CA LEU A 2 0.24 -60.94 9.77
C LEU A 2 -0.37 -59.72 9.08
N ASP A 3 -0.94 -59.80 7.96
CA ASP A 3 -0.90 -60.61 6.71
C ASP A 3 -1.94 -59.99 5.84
N ALA A 4 -1.61 -59.91 4.58
CA ALA A 4 -2.43 -59.38 3.50
C ALA A 4 -3.47 -60.41 3.02
N ASN A 5 -4.41 -59.92 2.23
CA ASN A 5 -5.27 -60.60 1.28
C ASN A 5 -6.73 -60.88 1.69
N GLN A 6 -7.53 -60.25 0.92
CA GLN A 6 -8.58 -60.78 0.01
C GLN A 6 -9.70 -59.76 -0.14
N CYS A 7 -9.86 -59.22 -1.30
CA CYS A 7 -11.17 -58.93 -1.82
C CYS A 7 -11.19 -59.05 -3.37
N ASP A 8 -12.13 -59.77 -3.79
CA ASP A 8 -12.39 -60.50 -5.02
C ASP A 8 -12.78 -59.57 -6.19
N THR A 9 -12.36 -59.99 -7.36
CA THR A 9 -12.75 -59.48 -8.69
C THR A 9 -14.11 -60.03 -9.10
N ARG A 10 -15.01 -59.16 -9.57
CA ARG A 10 -16.08 -59.38 -10.57
C ARG A 10 -17.00 -58.13 -10.57
N ASP A 11 -17.02 -57.34 -11.60
CA ASP A 11 -17.87 -57.37 -12.76
C ASP A 11 -17.51 -56.25 -13.76
N ARG A 12 -17.05 -56.61 -14.92
CA ARG A 12 -16.93 -55.73 -16.10
C ARG A 12 -17.96 -56.18 -17.10
N SER A 13 -19.04 -55.40 -17.24
CA SER A 13 -19.71 -55.33 -18.54
C SER A 13 -20.77 -54.22 -18.54
N GLN A 14 -20.82 -53.53 -19.67
CA GLN A 14 -21.86 -52.61 -20.14
C GLN A 14 -21.84 -51.14 -19.69
N PHE A 15 -21.07 -50.35 -20.45
CA PHE A 15 -21.54 -49.04 -20.91
C PHE A 15 -20.78 -48.69 -22.22
N GLN A 16 -21.45 -48.83 -23.38
CA GLN A 16 -21.05 -48.22 -24.65
C GLN A 16 -21.61 -46.80 -24.74
N PRO A 17 -20.85 -45.79 -25.19
CA PRO A 17 -21.39 -44.48 -25.50
C PRO A 17 -21.91 -44.48 -26.93
N SER A 18 -23.20 -44.24 -27.10
CA SER A 18 -23.84 -43.94 -28.39
C SER A 18 -23.50 -42.54 -28.83
N ILE A 19 -22.76 -42.40 -29.92
CA ILE A 19 -22.54 -41.16 -30.66
C ILE A 19 -23.77 -40.88 -31.50
N THR A 20 -24.59 -39.90 -31.14
CA THR A 20 -25.62 -39.32 -32.01
C THR A 20 -25.06 -38.13 -32.77
N ARG A 21 -25.10 -38.22 -34.09
CA ARG A 21 -24.74 -37.15 -35.04
C ARG A 21 -25.70 -35.96 -34.90
N PHE A 22 -25.13 -34.75 -34.86
CA PHE A 22 -25.84 -33.49 -34.86
C PHE A 22 -26.27 -33.14 -36.30
N ASP A 23 -27.57 -32.87 -36.50
CA ASP A 23 -28.14 -32.34 -37.73
C ASP A 23 -28.43 -30.84 -37.58
N PRO A 24 -27.85 -29.96 -38.43
CA PRO A 24 -27.96 -28.52 -38.25
C PRO A 24 -29.21 -27.83 -38.85
N ARG A 25 -30.28 -28.54 -39.14
CA ARG A 25 -31.47 -27.97 -39.84
C ARG A 25 -32.81 -28.30 -39.16
N ALA A 26 -32.99 -27.88 -37.90
CA ALA A 26 -34.34 -27.90 -37.30
C ALA A 26 -34.66 -26.56 -36.59
N PRO A 27 -35.86 -25.97 -36.81
CA PRO A 27 -36.21 -24.69 -36.25
C PRO A 27 -36.64 -24.78 -34.78
N LEU A 28 -36.17 -23.82 -34.00
CA LEU A 28 -36.54 -23.63 -32.59
C LEU A 28 -38.02 -23.22 -32.43
N ARG A 29 -38.79 -24.03 -31.72
CA ARG A 29 -40.08 -23.66 -31.16
C ARG A 29 -39.98 -23.53 -29.65
N ASP A 30 -40.51 -22.41 -29.15
CA ASP A 30 -40.68 -21.98 -27.77
C ASP A 30 -41.05 -23.11 -26.79
N ARG A 31 -40.24 -23.26 -25.74
CA ARG A 31 -40.75 -23.77 -24.46
C ARG A 31 -40.19 -22.94 -23.31
N ASN A 32 -41.05 -22.14 -22.72
CA ASN A 32 -40.85 -21.53 -21.43
C ASN A 32 -40.57 -22.59 -20.35
N ILE A 33 -39.35 -22.70 -19.90
CA ILE A 33 -38.99 -23.41 -18.67
C ILE A 33 -38.53 -22.32 -17.69
N ARG A 34 -39.38 -22.02 -16.71
CA ARG A 34 -38.95 -21.25 -15.50
C ARG A 34 -37.98 -22.11 -14.74
N CYS A 35 -36.71 -21.76 -14.80
CA CYS A 35 -35.73 -22.19 -13.83
C CYS A 35 -35.75 -21.20 -12.67
N GLU A 36 -36.20 -21.64 -11.50
CA GLU A 36 -35.97 -20.94 -10.25
C GLU A 36 -34.45 -20.92 -9.99
N GLY A 37 -33.85 -19.75 -10.23
CA GLY A 37 -32.41 -19.51 -10.06
C GLY A 37 -32.05 -19.43 -8.59
N ARG A 38 -31.34 -20.45 -8.10
CA ARG A 38 -30.46 -20.26 -6.94
C ARG A 38 -29.22 -19.51 -7.43
N SER A 39 -29.18 -18.22 -7.14
CA SER A 39 -27.98 -17.39 -7.32
C SER A 39 -26.83 -17.96 -6.48
N ARG A 40 -25.87 -18.62 -7.15
CA ARG A 40 -24.56 -18.88 -6.53
C ARG A 40 -23.72 -17.63 -6.77
N ALA A 41 -23.63 -16.77 -5.77
CA ALA A 41 -22.61 -15.75 -5.71
C ALA A 41 -21.23 -16.44 -5.67
N LEU A 42 -20.48 -16.34 -6.75
CA LEU A 42 -19.06 -16.70 -6.76
C LEU A 42 -18.29 -15.51 -6.18
N PRO A 43 -17.47 -15.72 -5.13
CA PRO A 43 -16.62 -14.66 -4.62
C PRO A 43 -15.68 -14.20 -5.74
N LEU A 44 -15.60 -12.89 -5.97
CA LEU A 44 -14.59 -12.31 -6.85
C LEU A 44 -13.24 -12.43 -6.15
N MET A 45 -12.58 -13.57 -6.36
CA MET A 45 -11.19 -13.78 -6.02
C MET A 45 -10.35 -12.75 -6.78
N ILE A 46 -9.35 -12.19 -6.12
CA ILE A 46 -8.12 -11.77 -6.79
C ILE A 46 -7.86 -12.84 -7.84
N MET A 47 -7.88 -12.47 -9.13
CA MET A 47 -7.80 -13.43 -10.24
C MET A 47 -6.51 -14.24 -10.12
N THR A 48 -6.54 -15.31 -9.34
CA THR A 48 -5.63 -16.42 -9.52
C THR A 48 -6.05 -17.10 -10.81
N PRO A 49 -5.13 -17.38 -11.75
CA PRO A 49 -5.44 -18.18 -12.92
C PRO A 49 -6.14 -19.46 -12.46
N ALA A 50 -7.22 -19.84 -13.10
CA ALA A 50 -7.94 -21.07 -12.77
C ALA A 50 -6.97 -22.27 -12.84
N GLY A 51 -6.43 -22.69 -11.71
CA GLY A 51 -5.44 -23.76 -11.60
C GLY A 51 -4.59 -23.66 -10.33
N ARG A 52 -3.95 -24.76 -9.99
CA ARG A 52 -3.00 -24.85 -8.90
C ARG A 52 -1.76 -23.99 -9.19
N ILE A 53 -1.30 -23.20 -8.23
CA ILE A 53 -0.03 -22.47 -8.30
C ILE A 53 1.12 -23.47 -8.17
N GLU A 54 2.02 -23.47 -9.16
CA GLU A 54 3.14 -24.41 -9.24
C GLU A 54 4.48 -23.72 -8.97
N ARG A 55 4.62 -22.42 -9.28
CA ARG A 55 5.86 -21.65 -9.18
C ARG A 55 5.61 -20.24 -8.73
N ARG A 56 6.60 -19.66 -8.03
CA ARG A 56 6.64 -18.26 -7.60
C ARG A 56 7.74 -17.51 -8.33
N LEU A 57 7.35 -16.44 -9.03
CA LEU A 57 8.25 -15.42 -9.55
C LEU A 57 8.37 -14.29 -8.53
N VAL A 58 9.57 -14.04 -8.04
CA VAL A 58 9.85 -12.87 -7.21
C VAL A 58 10.52 -11.79 -8.05
N LEU A 59 9.94 -10.60 -8.04
CA LEU A 59 10.48 -9.38 -8.66
C LEU A 59 11.03 -8.48 -7.55
N VAL A 60 12.32 -8.17 -7.56
CA VAL A 60 12.97 -7.28 -6.59
C VAL A 60 13.19 -5.91 -7.22
N GLY A 61 12.46 -4.92 -6.71
CA GLY A 61 12.46 -3.55 -7.21
C GLY A 61 11.36 -3.24 -8.21
N GLY A 62 10.77 -2.04 -8.09
CA GLY A 62 9.76 -1.49 -8.98
C GLY A 62 10.33 -0.75 -10.19
N GLY A 63 11.47 -1.19 -10.74
CA GLY A 63 12.14 -0.54 -11.87
C GLY A 63 11.35 -0.57 -13.18
N HIS A 64 11.83 0.18 -14.19
CA HIS A 64 11.11 0.35 -15.45
C HIS A 64 10.90 -0.94 -16.26
N ALA A 65 11.75 -1.96 -16.09
CA ALA A 65 11.53 -3.26 -16.71
C ALA A 65 10.43 -4.03 -15.97
N HIS A 66 10.43 -4.03 -14.64
CA HIS A 66 9.46 -4.76 -13.83
C HIS A 66 8.03 -4.20 -13.94
N VAL A 67 7.83 -2.87 -14.05
CA VAL A 67 6.49 -2.33 -14.34
C VAL A 67 5.97 -2.84 -15.68
N GLY A 68 6.85 -2.99 -16.68
CA GLY A 68 6.53 -3.64 -17.95
C GLY A 68 6.17 -5.12 -17.81
N VAL A 69 6.88 -5.86 -16.96
CA VAL A 69 6.60 -7.28 -16.62
C VAL A 69 5.22 -7.40 -15.98
N LEU A 70 4.95 -6.64 -14.92
CA LEU A 70 3.65 -6.66 -14.24
C LEU A 70 2.50 -6.41 -15.22
N ARG A 71 2.62 -5.36 -16.05
CA ARG A 71 1.60 -5.06 -17.06
C ARG A 71 1.43 -6.21 -18.08
N ALA A 72 2.53 -6.83 -18.54
CA ALA A 72 2.46 -7.90 -19.53
C ALA A 72 1.77 -9.15 -18.96
N PHE A 73 2.09 -9.52 -17.72
CA PHE A 73 1.43 -10.64 -17.05
C PHE A 73 -0.02 -10.33 -16.64
N ALA A 74 -0.36 -9.07 -16.36
CA ALA A 74 -1.75 -8.64 -16.17
C ALA A 74 -2.60 -8.82 -17.45
N MET A 75 -2.01 -8.48 -18.62
CA MET A 75 -2.70 -8.59 -19.91
C MET A 75 -2.80 -10.04 -20.40
N GLU A 76 -1.82 -10.84 -20.07
CA GLU A 76 -1.72 -12.25 -20.48
C GLU A 76 -1.10 -13.07 -19.33
N PRO A 77 -1.90 -13.52 -18.38
CA PRO A 77 -1.43 -14.30 -17.23
C PRO A 77 -0.78 -15.63 -17.66
N GLU A 78 0.20 -16.09 -16.89
CA GLU A 78 0.82 -17.39 -17.06
C GLU A 78 0.24 -18.37 -16.05
N ALA A 79 -0.34 -19.47 -16.53
CA ALA A 79 -0.98 -20.46 -15.68
C ALA A 79 0.01 -21.09 -14.70
N GLY A 80 -0.38 -21.23 -13.43
CA GLY A 80 0.43 -21.82 -12.38
C GLY A 80 1.58 -20.94 -11.88
N LEU A 81 1.73 -19.70 -12.37
CA LEU A 81 2.75 -18.75 -11.94
C LEU A 81 2.17 -17.69 -11.02
N GLU A 82 2.60 -17.65 -9.77
CA GLU A 82 2.35 -16.57 -8.83
C GLU A 82 3.44 -15.50 -8.95
N ILE A 83 3.08 -14.23 -8.87
CA ILE A 83 4.02 -13.11 -8.91
C ILE A 83 4.03 -12.42 -7.56
N THR A 84 5.22 -12.24 -7.00
CA THR A 84 5.47 -11.43 -5.80
C THR A 84 6.42 -10.30 -6.17
N LEU A 85 6.02 -9.05 -5.93
CA LEU A 85 6.87 -7.87 -6.09
C LEU A 85 7.34 -7.40 -4.72
N ILE A 86 8.65 -7.30 -4.54
CA ILE A 86 9.27 -6.64 -3.37
C ILE A 86 9.68 -5.25 -3.80
N ALA A 87 9.09 -4.22 -3.21
CA ALA A 87 9.36 -2.83 -3.54
C ALA A 87 9.52 -1.98 -2.29
N LYS A 88 10.60 -1.21 -2.23
CA LYS A 88 10.85 -0.20 -1.19
C LYS A 88 9.93 1.00 -1.37
N GLU A 89 9.73 1.41 -2.61
CA GLU A 89 8.90 2.56 -2.97
C GLU A 89 7.58 2.08 -3.60
N LEU A 90 6.48 2.68 -3.18
CA LEU A 90 5.14 2.34 -3.70
C LEU A 90 4.79 3.13 -4.98
N ASP A 91 5.61 4.15 -5.29
CA ASP A 91 5.52 4.96 -6.49
C ASP A 91 6.81 4.80 -7.30
N ALA A 92 6.74 4.34 -8.54
CA ALA A 92 7.88 4.26 -9.44
C ALA A 92 7.99 5.54 -10.30
N PRO A 93 8.98 6.40 -10.05
CA PRO A 93 9.14 7.63 -10.83
C PRO A 93 9.68 7.34 -12.23
N TYR A 94 9.08 7.96 -13.23
CA TYR A 94 9.60 7.93 -14.60
C TYR A 94 10.67 8.99 -14.79
N SER A 95 11.92 8.58 -14.81
CA SER A 95 13.09 9.49 -14.88
C SER A 95 13.12 10.37 -16.13
N GLY A 96 12.49 9.95 -17.24
CA GLY A 96 12.37 10.74 -18.46
C GLY A 96 11.55 12.03 -18.31
N MET A 97 10.61 12.05 -17.38
CA MET A 97 9.76 13.22 -17.07
C MET A 97 10.32 14.10 -15.94
N LEU A 98 11.34 13.67 -15.22
CA LEU A 98 11.89 14.41 -14.08
C LEU A 98 12.30 15.86 -14.44
N PRO A 99 13.02 16.13 -15.56
CA PRO A 99 13.33 17.50 -15.94
C PRO A 99 12.08 18.36 -16.19
N GLY A 100 11.03 17.77 -16.75
CA GLY A 100 9.75 18.43 -16.95
C GLY A 100 9.00 18.73 -15.65
N PHE A 101 9.06 17.84 -14.66
CA PHE A 101 8.56 18.10 -13.31
C PHE A 101 9.29 19.27 -12.65
N VAL A 102 10.61 19.28 -12.70
CA VAL A 102 11.43 20.38 -12.18
C VAL A 102 11.11 21.70 -12.86
N ALA A 103 10.95 21.69 -14.20
CA ALA A 103 10.58 22.87 -14.98
C ALA A 103 9.13 23.35 -14.73
N GLY A 104 8.26 22.49 -14.15
CA GLY A 104 6.86 22.80 -13.87
C GLY A 104 5.90 22.47 -15.03
N HIS A 105 6.34 21.66 -16.02
CA HIS A 105 5.49 21.18 -17.12
C HIS A 105 4.57 20.01 -16.67
N TYR A 106 4.94 19.29 -15.61
CA TYR A 106 4.22 18.16 -15.06
C TYR A 106 4.07 18.32 -13.56
N ASP A 107 2.98 17.83 -13.02
CA ASP A 107 2.85 17.57 -11.58
C ASP A 107 3.53 16.24 -11.20
N LEU A 108 3.64 15.99 -9.90
CA LEU A 108 4.30 14.80 -9.36
C LEU A 108 3.57 13.52 -9.76
N ALA A 109 2.24 13.53 -9.73
CA ALA A 109 1.40 12.37 -10.05
C ALA A 109 1.55 11.95 -11.51
N ALA A 110 1.66 12.91 -12.44
CA ALA A 110 1.89 12.62 -13.86
C ALA A 110 3.22 11.90 -14.13
N CYS A 111 4.20 12.04 -13.23
CA CYS A 111 5.55 11.46 -13.35
C CYS A 111 5.73 10.13 -12.63
N HIS A 112 4.71 9.63 -11.91
CA HIS A 112 4.82 8.43 -11.07
C HIS A 112 3.86 7.32 -11.53
N ILE A 113 4.35 6.09 -11.46
CA ILE A 113 3.56 4.88 -11.68
C ILE A 113 3.19 4.33 -10.31
N ASP A 114 1.90 4.25 -10.01
CA ASP A 114 1.39 3.64 -8.78
C ASP A 114 1.61 2.12 -8.82
N ILE A 115 2.56 1.66 -8.01
CA ILE A 115 2.97 0.24 -7.92
C ILE A 115 1.88 -0.61 -7.27
N VAL A 116 1.12 -0.07 -6.30
CA VAL A 116 0.04 -0.79 -5.62
C VAL A 116 -1.09 -1.11 -6.60
N ARG A 117 -1.51 -0.12 -7.40
CA ARG A 117 -2.50 -0.31 -8.46
C ARG A 117 -2.04 -1.25 -9.56
N LEU A 118 -0.76 -1.14 -9.94
CA LEU A 118 -0.20 -1.99 -10.99
C LEU A 118 -0.02 -3.43 -10.52
N ALA A 119 0.45 -3.66 -9.29
CA ALA A 119 0.54 -4.99 -8.68
C ALA A 119 -0.84 -5.63 -8.57
N HIS A 120 -1.83 -4.88 -8.08
CA HIS A 120 -3.23 -5.36 -8.05
C HIS A 120 -3.76 -5.71 -9.44
N PHE A 121 -3.48 -4.88 -10.45
CA PHE A 121 -3.86 -5.16 -11.83
C PHE A 121 -3.22 -6.44 -12.38
N ALA A 122 -2.00 -6.74 -11.97
CA ALA A 122 -1.27 -7.94 -12.35
C ALA A 122 -1.66 -9.19 -11.51
N GLY A 123 -2.50 -9.06 -10.50
CA GLY A 123 -2.75 -10.13 -9.53
C GLY A 123 -1.51 -10.51 -8.73
N ALA A 124 -0.55 -9.59 -8.61
CA ALA A 124 0.71 -9.81 -7.93
C ALA A 124 0.60 -9.47 -6.44
N ARG A 125 1.25 -10.27 -5.59
CA ARG A 125 1.49 -9.95 -4.18
C ARG A 125 2.48 -8.80 -4.09
N LEU A 126 2.19 -7.78 -3.32
CA LEU A 126 3.09 -6.67 -3.06
C LEU A 126 3.64 -6.74 -1.65
N VAL A 127 4.95 -6.88 -1.57
CA VAL A 127 5.73 -6.78 -0.34
C VAL A 127 6.36 -5.40 -0.28
N HIS A 128 5.83 -4.53 0.57
CA HIS A 128 6.42 -3.23 0.83
C HIS A 128 7.60 -3.38 1.78
N GLY A 129 8.80 -3.30 1.26
CA GLY A 129 10.04 -3.51 2.03
C GLY A 129 11.28 -3.41 1.18
N GLU A 130 12.43 -3.34 1.84
CA GLU A 130 13.74 -3.27 1.20
C GLU A 130 14.41 -4.64 1.22
N ALA A 131 14.72 -5.17 0.04
CA ALA A 131 15.56 -6.36 -0.06
C ALA A 131 17.00 -6.00 0.28
N ASP A 132 17.64 -6.80 1.15
CA ASP A 132 19.00 -6.61 1.66
C ASP A 132 19.93 -7.80 1.38
N GLY A 133 19.41 -8.88 0.77
CA GLY A 133 20.18 -10.06 0.39
C GLY A 133 19.46 -11.00 -0.56
N ILE A 134 20.24 -11.81 -1.27
CA ILE A 134 19.74 -12.91 -2.10
C ILE A 134 20.63 -14.13 -1.81
N ASP A 135 20.01 -15.23 -1.42
CA ASP A 135 20.66 -16.53 -1.39
C ASP A 135 20.17 -17.33 -2.60
N GLY A 136 21.00 -17.37 -3.65
CA GLY A 136 20.68 -18.08 -4.88
C GLY A 136 20.64 -19.60 -4.70
N ALA A 137 21.39 -20.16 -3.77
CA ALA A 137 21.44 -21.61 -3.49
C ALA A 137 20.19 -22.05 -2.69
N ALA A 138 19.83 -21.31 -1.65
CA ALA A 138 18.63 -21.56 -0.87
C ALA A 138 17.36 -21.00 -1.53
N ARG A 139 17.47 -20.28 -2.67
CA ARG A 139 16.38 -19.66 -3.40
C ARG A 139 15.53 -18.74 -2.51
N ARG A 140 16.18 -17.78 -1.83
CA ARG A 140 15.56 -16.87 -0.89
C ARG A 140 16.00 -15.44 -1.12
N VAL A 141 15.07 -14.49 -0.92
CA VAL A 141 15.34 -13.05 -0.87
C VAL A 141 15.13 -12.58 0.56
N SER A 142 16.17 -12.00 1.16
CA SER A 142 16.12 -11.41 2.48
C SER A 142 15.52 -10.02 2.42
N ILE A 143 14.71 -9.68 3.42
CA ILE A 143 14.01 -8.40 3.56
C ILE A 143 14.18 -7.95 5.00
N ALA A 144 14.58 -6.71 5.20
CA ALA A 144 14.77 -6.14 6.53
C ALA A 144 13.53 -6.30 7.43
N GLY A 145 13.72 -6.80 8.64
CA GLY A 145 12.67 -6.89 9.68
C GLY A 145 11.65 -8.02 9.54
N ARG A 146 11.84 -8.97 8.59
CA ARG A 146 10.94 -10.10 8.40
C ARG A 146 11.65 -11.35 7.88
N PRO A 147 11.02 -12.54 7.91
CA PRO A 147 11.57 -13.73 7.30
C PRO A 147 11.80 -13.58 5.78
N PRO A 148 12.83 -14.24 5.22
CA PRO A 148 13.09 -14.21 3.79
C PRO A 148 11.96 -14.87 2.99
N ILE A 149 11.78 -14.45 1.73
CA ILE A 149 10.78 -14.99 0.80
C ILE A 149 11.43 -15.97 -0.15
N THR A 150 10.82 -17.13 -0.35
CA THR A 150 11.30 -18.15 -1.30
C THR A 150 10.88 -17.81 -2.74
N PHE A 151 11.67 -18.25 -3.72
CA PHE A 151 11.38 -18.08 -5.14
C PHE A 151 11.70 -19.34 -5.96
N ASP A 152 10.97 -19.54 -7.04
CA ASP A 152 11.34 -20.47 -8.11
C ASP A 152 12.04 -19.73 -9.25
N LEU A 153 11.60 -18.51 -9.54
CA LEU A 153 12.20 -17.57 -10.48
C LEU A 153 12.41 -16.24 -9.80
N LEU A 154 13.54 -15.60 -10.06
CA LEU A 154 13.89 -14.29 -9.50
C LEU A 154 14.26 -13.31 -10.61
N SER A 155 13.83 -12.05 -10.47
CA SER A 155 14.33 -10.95 -11.30
C SER A 155 14.64 -9.73 -10.45
N VAL A 156 15.76 -9.06 -10.72
CA VAL A 156 16.24 -7.87 -10.00
C VAL A 156 16.19 -6.64 -10.91
N ASP A 157 15.48 -5.58 -10.49
CA ASP A 157 15.41 -4.26 -11.16
C ASP A 157 15.30 -3.14 -10.11
N THR A 158 16.31 -3.03 -9.25
CA THR A 158 16.34 -2.09 -8.10
C THR A 158 16.86 -0.69 -8.46
N GLY A 159 17.32 -0.51 -9.71
CA GLY A 159 17.97 0.73 -10.10
C GLY A 159 19.38 0.88 -9.57
N ILE A 160 19.80 2.11 -9.31
CA ILE A 160 21.14 2.50 -8.87
C ILE A 160 21.09 3.41 -7.67
N THR A 161 22.18 3.46 -6.91
CA THR A 161 22.44 4.47 -5.89
C THR A 161 23.30 5.62 -6.43
N PRO A 162 23.19 6.85 -5.92
CA PRO A 162 24.08 7.94 -6.31
C PRO A 162 25.45 7.74 -5.66
N ALA A 163 26.50 7.90 -6.47
CA ALA A 163 27.90 7.93 -5.97
C ALA A 163 28.24 9.33 -5.44
N ILE A 164 27.63 9.75 -4.33
CA ILE A 164 27.89 11.07 -3.72
C ILE A 164 29.01 11.03 -2.69
N ASP A 165 29.35 9.86 -2.20
CA ASP A 165 30.40 9.68 -1.18
C ASP A 165 31.81 9.94 -1.72
N ASP A 166 31.97 9.91 -3.05
CA ASP A 166 33.23 10.26 -3.74
C ASP A 166 33.54 11.78 -3.69
N ILE A 167 32.61 12.62 -3.25
CA ILE A 167 32.75 14.08 -3.18
C ILE A 167 32.63 14.51 -1.72
N GLU A 168 33.70 15.03 -1.15
CA GLU A 168 33.72 15.43 0.26
C GLU A 168 32.61 16.42 0.60
N GLY A 169 31.84 16.14 1.64
CA GLY A 169 30.75 16.98 2.14
C GLY A 169 29.48 16.99 1.26
N ALA A 170 29.44 16.25 0.12
CA ALA A 170 28.27 16.22 -0.74
C ALA A 170 27.06 15.60 -0.03
N ALA A 171 27.22 14.58 0.78
CA ALA A 171 26.15 13.98 1.58
C ALA A 171 25.45 15.01 2.52
N LYS A 172 26.19 16.01 3.01
CA LYS A 172 25.67 17.04 3.91
C LYS A 172 25.18 18.29 3.20
N HIS A 173 25.82 18.70 2.12
CA HIS A 173 25.62 20.02 1.50
C HIS A 173 25.07 19.96 0.08
N ALA A 174 24.79 18.77 -0.46
CA ALA A 174 24.23 18.63 -1.80
C ALA A 174 22.92 17.86 -1.80
N VAL A 175 22.09 18.11 -2.81
CA VAL A 175 20.87 17.36 -3.09
C VAL A 175 21.17 16.30 -4.16
N ALA A 176 21.15 15.02 -3.77
CA ALA A 176 21.23 13.93 -4.73
C ALA A 176 19.95 13.84 -5.57
N VAL A 177 20.08 13.68 -6.89
CA VAL A 177 18.95 13.60 -7.82
C VAL A 177 18.37 12.18 -7.89
N LYS A 178 19.12 11.17 -7.51
CA LYS A 178 18.66 9.79 -7.35
C LYS A 178 18.80 9.37 -5.88
N PRO A 179 17.89 8.55 -5.34
CA PRO A 179 16.64 8.11 -5.95
C PRO A 179 15.64 9.25 -6.15
N VAL A 180 14.83 9.17 -7.20
CA VAL A 180 13.90 10.25 -7.58
C VAL A 180 12.81 10.46 -6.52
N SER A 181 12.42 9.41 -5.81
CA SER A 181 11.44 9.44 -4.71
C SER A 181 11.86 10.40 -3.58
N SER A 182 13.14 10.38 -3.21
CA SER A 182 13.68 11.30 -2.19
C SER A 182 14.03 12.68 -2.75
N PHE A 183 14.22 12.79 -4.07
CA PHE A 183 14.56 14.06 -4.71
C PHE A 183 13.36 15.02 -4.77
N ALA A 184 12.17 14.54 -5.11
CA ALA A 184 11.01 15.41 -5.31
C ALA A 184 10.66 16.27 -4.07
N PRO A 185 10.57 15.74 -2.84
CA PRO A 185 10.38 16.57 -1.64
C PRO A 185 11.52 17.56 -1.39
N ARG A 186 12.78 17.15 -1.60
CA ARG A 186 13.94 18.02 -1.44
C ARG A 186 13.95 19.15 -2.46
N TRP A 187 13.56 18.85 -3.68
CA TRP A 187 13.39 19.87 -4.74
C TRP A 187 12.31 20.89 -4.36
N GLN A 188 11.16 20.43 -3.87
CA GLN A 188 10.09 21.33 -3.42
C GLN A 188 10.56 22.24 -2.27
N THR A 189 11.29 21.70 -1.30
CA THR A 189 11.87 22.46 -0.19
C THR A 189 12.89 23.49 -0.71
N LEU A 190 13.81 23.07 -1.60
CA LEU A 190 14.80 23.97 -2.20
C LEU A 190 14.12 25.09 -3.01
N MET A 191 13.12 24.73 -3.79
CA MET A 191 12.33 25.66 -4.61
C MET A 191 11.64 26.71 -3.72
N ALA A 192 10.96 26.26 -2.65
CA ALA A 192 10.31 27.16 -1.69
C ALA A 192 11.33 28.11 -1.03
N ALA A 193 12.46 27.59 -0.57
CA ALA A 193 13.53 28.37 0.04
C ALA A 193 14.12 29.39 -0.98
N ALA A 194 14.38 28.97 -2.22
CA ALA A 194 14.95 29.84 -3.25
C ALA A 194 14.04 31.01 -3.63
N LEU A 195 12.75 30.91 -3.41
CA LEU A 195 11.77 31.95 -3.71
C LEU A 195 11.52 32.91 -2.52
N THR A 196 12.22 32.75 -1.39
CA THR A 196 12.22 33.74 -0.30
C THR A 196 13.24 34.86 -0.56
N ARG A 197 13.13 36.00 0.14
CA ARG A 197 14.02 37.16 -0.03
C ARG A 197 15.50 36.84 0.21
N ASP A 198 15.80 36.03 1.22
CA ASP A 198 17.15 35.68 1.66
C ASP A 198 17.55 34.25 1.24
N GLY A 199 16.80 33.63 0.33
CA GLY A 199 17.04 32.27 -0.10
C GLY A 199 18.21 32.12 -1.08
N PRO A 200 18.58 30.88 -1.41
CA PRO A 200 19.69 30.58 -2.30
C PRO A 200 19.50 31.19 -3.71
N ARG A 201 20.54 31.81 -4.25
CA ARG A 201 20.55 32.45 -5.56
C ARG A 201 21.52 31.83 -6.54
N ARG A 202 22.61 31.22 -6.04
CA ARG A 202 23.65 30.58 -6.85
C ARG A 202 23.42 29.08 -6.81
N ILE A 203 22.99 28.51 -7.92
CA ILE A 203 22.64 27.11 -8.03
C ILE A 203 23.69 26.38 -8.87
N ALA A 204 24.30 25.33 -8.34
CA ALA A 204 25.24 24.51 -9.07
C ALA A 204 24.68 23.09 -9.28
N VAL A 205 24.95 22.52 -10.47
CA VAL A 205 24.70 21.12 -10.76
C VAL A 205 26.01 20.44 -11.11
N ILE A 206 26.34 19.36 -10.40
CA ILE A 206 27.53 18.54 -10.65
C ILE A 206 27.12 17.34 -11.50
N GLY A 207 27.74 17.28 -12.71
CA GLY A 207 27.52 16.23 -13.72
C GLY A 207 27.12 16.82 -15.07
N THR A 208 28.02 16.73 -16.08
CA THR A 208 27.84 17.25 -17.44
C THR A 208 27.19 16.25 -18.41
N GLY A 209 26.59 15.17 -17.91
CA GLY A 209 25.80 14.22 -18.68
C GLY A 209 24.40 14.76 -19.02
N ALA A 210 23.57 13.94 -19.68
CA ALA A 210 22.21 14.30 -20.08
C ALA A 210 21.36 14.79 -18.89
N ALA A 211 21.38 14.09 -17.76
CA ALA A 211 20.60 14.44 -16.58
C ALA A 211 20.99 15.83 -16.02
N GLY A 212 22.29 16.16 -15.92
CA GLY A 212 22.75 17.44 -15.41
C GLY A 212 22.42 18.59 -16.37
N PHE A 213 22.58 18.36 -17.68
CA PHE A 213 22.21 19.32 -18.71
C PHE A 213 20.71 19.67 -18.66
N GLU A 214 19.84 18.66 -18.65
CA GLU A 214 18.39 18.86 -18.58
C GLU A 214 17.97 19.52 -17.25
N LEU A 215 18.56 19.09 -16.15
CA LEU A 215 18.18 19.54 -14.82
C LEU A 215 18.54 21.01 -14.59
N ILE A 216 19.77 21.46 -14.94
CA ILE A 216 20.17 22.86 -14.73
C ILE A 216 19.29 23.82 -15.53
N LEU A 217 18.93 23.46 -16.77
CA LEU A 217 18.05 24.24 -17.60
C LEU A 217 16.60 24.24 -17.10
N ALA A 218 16.13 23.12 -16.55
CA ALA A 218 14.82 23.00 -15.92
C ALA A 218 14.71 23.87 -14.66
N ILE A 219 15.71 23.79 -13.77
CA ILE A 219 15.80 24.59 -12.53
C ILE A 219 15.78 26.09 -12.87
N ARG A 220 16.65 26.49 -13.81
CA ARG A 220 16.70 27.88 -14.29
C ARG A 220 15.36 28.35 -14.82
N HIS A 221 14.73 27.55 -15.68
CA HIS A 221 13.43 27.88 -16.24
C HIS A 221 12.39 28.10 -15.12
N ARG A 222 12.30 27.17 -14.19
CA ARG A 222 11.34 27.24 -13.07
C ARG A 222 11.58 28.44 -12.19
N LEU A 223 12.80 28.64 -11.68
CA LEU A 223 13.11 29.71 -10.76
C LEU A 223 12.91 31.10 -11.40
N ARG A 224 13.34 31.31 -12.63
CA ARG A 224 13.14 32.60 -13.31
C ARG A 224 11.67 32.90 -13.61
N ASN A 225 10.87 31.90 -13.93
CA ASN A 225 9.44 32.08 -14.19
C ASN A 225 8.66 32.40 -12.90
N GLU A 226 9.05 31.81 -11.77
CA GLU A 226 8.38 32.05 -10.49
C GLU A 226 8.88 33.30 -9.77
N ALA A 227 10.11 33.75 -10.05
CA ALA A 227 10.73 34.89 -9.35
C ALA A 227 9.83 36.13 -9.30
N ASN A 228 9.28 36.54 -10.44
CA ASN A 228 8.42 37.72 -10.54
C ASN A 228 7.17 37.60 -9.65
N ARG A 229 6.59 36.41 -9.53
CA ARG A 229 5.41 36.16 -8.67
C ARG A 229 5.72 36.31 -7.18
N HIS A 230 7.00 36.15 -6.83
CA HIS A 230 7.51 36.28 -5.46
C HIS A 230 8.24 37.58 -5.20
N GLY A 231 8.13 38.58 -6.11
CA GLY A 231 8.75 39.90 -5.95
C GLY A 231 10.28 39.89 -6.07
N LEU A 232 10.84 38.89 -6.75
CA LEU A 232 12.28 38.73 -6.99
C LEU A 232 12.63 39.03 -8.45
N SER A 233 13.85 39.58 -8.68
CA SER A 233 14.37 39.70 -10.05
C SER A 233 14.81 38.35 -10.58
N PRO A 234 14.38 37.93 -11.79
CA PRO A 234 14.85 36.69 -12.43
C PRO A 234 16.36 36.66 -12.63
N GLU A 235 17.00 37.82 -12.78
CA GLU A 235 18.44 37.98 -12.99
C GLU A 235 19.23 37.80 -11.69
N SER A 236 18.58 37.80 -10.52
CA SER A 236 19.25 37.53 -9.24
C SER A 236 19.78 36.10 -9.13
N PHE A 237 19.29 35.17 -9.97
CA PHE A 237 19.73 33.78 -9.98
C PHE A 237 20.87 33.56 -10.97
N SER A 238 21.93 32.89 -10.51
CA SER A 238 23.03 32.40 -11.31
C SER A 238 23.13 30.88 -11.28
N PHE A 239 23.63 30.28 -12.37
CA PHE A 239 23.59 28.84 -12.57
C PHE A 239 24.94 28.35 -13.08
N ALA A 240 25.45 27.25 -12.54
CA ALA A 240 26.68 26.60 -12.94
C ALA A 240 26.48 25.10 -13.20
N LEU A 241 27.01 24.59 -14.30
CA LEU A 241 27.07 23.16 -14.62
C LEU A 241 28.53 22.71 -14.58
N ILE A 242 28.88 21.79 -13.69
CA ILE A 242 30.25 21.39 -13.37
C ILE A 242 30.45 19.90 -13.70
N GLY A 243 31.59 19.57 -14.37
CA GLY A 243 31.87 18.16 -14.63
C GLY A 243 33.32 17.85 -14.93
N SER A 244 33.75 16.64 -14.63
CA SER A 244 35.12 16.11 -14.87
C SER A 244 35.42 15.80 -16.35
N GLY A 245 34.37 15.71 -17.19
CA GLY A 245 34.50 15.38 -18.60
C GLY A 245 33.81 16.41 -19.50
N PRO A 246 33.83 16.19 -20.83
CA PRO A 246 33.15 17.06 -21.77
C PRO A 246 31.63 16.99 -21.62
N LEU A 247 30.94 18.06 -22.00
CA LEU A 247 29.48 18.11 -22.03
C LEU A 247 28.92 16.99 -22.93
N LEU A 248 27.96 16.20 -22.43
CA LEU A 248 27.25 15.16 -23.19
C LEU A 248 28.22 14.20 -23.91
N ALA A 249 29.23 13.67 -23.21
CA ALA A 249 30.33 12.90 -23.80
C ALA A 249 29.87 11.72 -24.67
N SER A 250 28.73 11.09 -24.35
CA SER A 250 28.14 9.97 -25.09
C SER A 250 27.32 10.36 -26.31
N HIS A 251 27.11 11.68 -26.54
CA HIS A 251 26.29 12.18 -27.65
C HIS A 251 27.17 12.61 -28.83
N ASN A 252 26.56 12.70 -30.04
CA ASN A 252 27.26 13.15 -31.22
C ASN A 252 27.67 14.65 -31.14
N ALA A 253 28.69 15.04 -31.92
CA ALA A 253 29.25 16.38 -31.85
C ALA A 253 28.23 17.49 -32.12
N ARG A 254 27.24 17.23 -33.00
CA ARG A 254 26.17 18.19 -33.31
C ARG A 254 25.23 18.41 -32.12
N ALA A 255 24.86 17.34 -31.39
CA ALA A 255 24.06 17.48 -30.19
C ALA A 255 24.83 18.22 -29.08
N ARG A 256 26.12 17.95 -28.88
CA ARG A 256 26.98 18.69 -27.95
C ARG A 256 27.01 20.19 -28.25
N ARG A 257 27.26 20.54 -29.52
CA ARG A 257 27.27 21.95 -29.94
C ARG A 257 25.95 22.66 -29.70
N LEU A 258 24.81 22.01 -30.01
CA LEU A 258 23.49 22.56 -29.72
C LEU A 258 23.26 22.75 -28.21
N ALA A 259 23.76 21.82 -27.39
CA ALA A 259 23.67 21.91 -25.95
C ALA A 259 24.53 23.05 -25.36
N GLU A 260 25.76 23.26 -25.89
CA GLU A 260 26.60 24.40 -25.54
C GLU A 260 25.93 25.75 -25.88
N ILE A 261 25.33 25.84 -27.07
CA ILE A 261 24.57 27.03 -27.49
C ILE A 261 23.38 27.26 -26.52
N ALA A 262 22.65 26.21 -26.16
CA ALA A 262 21.52 26.31 -25.24
C ALA A 262 21.95 26.78 -23.83
N LEU A 263 23.05 26.26 -23.27
CA LEU A 263 23.60 26.70 -21.98
C LEU A 263 24.06 28.14 -22.01
N THR A 264 24.80 28.53 -23.06
CA THR A 264 25.28 29.93 -23.27
C THR A 264 24.09 30.89 -23.36
N ALA A 265 23.10 30.57 -24.17
CA ALA A 265 21.90 31.40 -24.34
C ALA A 265 21.07 31.47 -23.04
N ALA A 266 21.19 30.45 -22.20
CA ALA A 266 20.57 30.41 -20.88
C ALA A 266 21.39 31.18 -19.83
N GLY A 267 22.62 31.61 -20.08
CA GLY A 267 23.49 32.22 -19.08
C GLY A 267 23.87 31.21 -17.95
N VAL A 268 24.16 29.97 -18.33
CA VAL A 268 24.65 28.94 -17.44
C VAL A 268 26.17 28.84 -17.60
N ASP A 269 26.92 28.98 -16.51
CA ASP A 269 28.36 28.80 -16.47
C ASP A 269 28.69 27.30 -16.62
N LEU A 270 29.39 26.96 -17.72
CA LEU A 270 29.80 25.60 -17.99
C LEU A 270 31.28 25.41 -17.59
N VAL A 271 31.51 24.50 -16.65
CA VAL A 271 32.84 24.07 -16.19
C VAL A 271 33.05 22.62 -16.58
N THR A 272 33.95 22.36 -17.52
CA THR A 272 34.30 21.02 -18.00
C THR A 272 35.76 20.66 -17.68
N ALA A 273 36.11 19.39 -17.70
CA ALA A 273 37.45 18.88 -17.46
C ALA A 273 38.05 19.29 -16.09
N ASP A 274 37.21 19.66 -15.11
CA ASP A 274 37.63 19.98 -13.75
C ASP A 274 36.65 19.38 -12.74
N ALA A 275 37.03 18.32 -12.07
CA ALA A 275 36.16 17.54 -11.20
C ALA A 275 35.80 18.29 -9.91
N ALA A 276 34.56 18.24 -9.46
CA ALA A 276 34.22 18.62 -8.11
C ALA A 276 34.79 17.61 -7.11
N VAL A 277 35.58 18.09 -6.15
CA VAL A 277 36.21 17.27 -5.12
C VAL A 277 35.60 17.50 -3.73
N ALA A 278 34.98 18.67 -3.49
CA ALA A 278 34.25 18.92 -2.26
C ALA A 278 33.05 19.85 -2.48
N VAL A 279 31.99 19.67 -1.68
CA VAL A 279 30.84 20.59 -1.60
C VAL A 279 30.81 21.18 -0.19
N ARG A 280 30.68 22.49 -0.13
CA ARG A 280 30.52 23.27 1.09
C ARG A 280 29.18 24.04 1.05
N ALA A 281 28.84 24.70 2.12
CA ALA A 281 27.58 25.41 2.23
C ALA A 281 27.43 26.59 1.25
N ASP A 282 28.55 27.15 0.78
CA ASP A 282 28.62 28.36 -0.03
C ASP A 282 29.39 28.21 -1.35
N HIS A 283 30.05 27.07 -1.59
CA HIS A 283 30.81 26.82 -2.81
C HIS A 283 31.05 25.32 -3.10
N VAL A 284 31.37 25.04 -4.35
CA VAL A 284 31.92 23.77 -4.84
C VAL A 284 33.40 23.95 -5.07
N LEU A 285 34.25 23.10 -4.46
CA LEU A 285 35.71 23.08 -4.67
C LEU A 285 36.04 22.11 -5.83
N LEU A 286 36.81 22.56 -6.78
CA LEU A 286 37.26 21.77 -7.93
C LEU A 286 38.67 21.22 -7.71
N ALA A 287 39.03 20.18 -8.48
CA ALA A 287 40.35 19.56 -8.42
C ALA A 287 41.52 20.51 -8.72
N SER A 288 41.27 21.53 -9.55
CA SER A 288 42.23 22.62 -9.82
C SER A 288 42.45 23.57 -8.64
N GLY A 289 41.68 23.46 -7.55
CA GLY A 289 41.63 24.39 -6.44
C GLY A 289 40.69 25.61 -6.66
N ARG A 290 40.07 25.71 -7.82
CA ARG A 290 39.06 26.75 -8.11
C ARG A 290 37.81 26.51 -7.29
N LYS A 291 37.25 27.63 -6.75
CA LYS A 291 35.97 27.62 -6.04
C LYS A 291 34.88 28.18 -6.94
N ILE A 292 33.77 27.44 -7.08
CA ILE A 292 32.57 27.90 -7.73
C ILE A 292 31.56 28.23 -6.65
N ALA A 293 31.19 29.49 -6.56
CA ALA A 293 30.20 29.94 -5.56
C ALA A 293 28.83 29.30 -5.81
N ALA A 294 28.26 28.67 -4.80
CA ALA A 294 26.97 28.00 -4.87
C ALA A 294 26.30 27.99 -3.50
N ASP A 295 25.06 28.46 -3.42
CA ASP A 295 24.24 28.44 -2.20
C ASP A 295 23.45 27.14 -2.12
N ALA A 296 23.22 26.49 -3.27
CA ALA A 296 22.63 25.15 -3.37
C ALA A 296 23.33 24.36 -4.48
N THR A 297 23.64 23.11 -4.16
CA THR A 297 24.31 22.20 -5.09
C THR A 297 23.47 20.95 -5.28
N LEU A 298 23.24 20.55 -6.54
CA LEU A 298 22.61 19.28 -6.90
C LEU A 298 23.65 18.37 -7.56
N VAL A 299 23.49 17.06 -7.35
CA VAL A 299 24.46 16.06 -7.83
C VAL A 299 23.76 15.03 -8.71
N THR A 300 24.23 14.93 -9.97
CA THR A 300 23.77 13.99 -10.99
C THR A 300 24.89 13.02 -11.41
N THR A 301 25.79 12.69 -10.50
CA THR A 301 26.98 11.89 -10.77
C THR A 301 26.72 10.43 -11.11
N LYS A 302 27.81 9.70 -11.39
CA LYS A 302 27.82 8.32 -11.83
C LYS A 302 26.94 7.39 -10.97
N ALA A 303 26.34 6.42 -11.63
CA ALA A 303 25.62 5.34 -11.04
C ALA A 303 26.55 4.44 -10.20
N ALA A 304 26.22 4.18 -8.95
CA ALA A 304 26.78 3.11 -8.14
C ALA A 304 25.79 1.95 -8.01
N PRO A 305 26.25 0.70 -7.92
CA PRO A 305 25.39 -0.43 -7.63
C PRO A 305 24.85 -0.36 -6.20
N PRO A 306 23.71 -0.98 -5.91
CA PRO A 306 23.27 -1.19 -4.54
C PRO A 306 24.34 -1.89 -3.69
N THR A 307 24.60 -1.37 -2.50
CA THR A 307 25.70 -1.87 -1.64
C THR A 307 25.52 -3.32 -1.20
N TRP A 308 24.28 -3.75 -1.05
CA TRP A 308 23.96 -5.11 -0.60
C TRP A 308 24.27 -6.22 -1.65
N PHE A 309 24.58 -5.86 -2.90
CA PHE A 309 24.97 -6.85 -3.93
C PHE A 309 26.22 -7.63 -3.56
N VAL A 310 27.15 -7.05 -2.81
CA VAL A 310 28.35 -7.73 -2.35
C VAL A 310 28.07 -8.95 -1.46
N ASN A 311 26.91 -8.95 -0.79
CA ASN A 311 26.49 -10.02 0.12
C ASN A 311 25.69 -11.13 -0.56
N THR A 312 25.38 -11.02 -1.87
CA THR A 312 24.52 -11.98 -2.57
C THR A 312 25.28 -13.20 -3.09
N GLY A 313 26.60 -13.13 -3.22
CA GLY A 313 27.40 -14.14 -3.91
C GLY A 313 27.12 -14.26 -5.42
N LEU A 314 26.26 -13.39 -5.97
CA LEU A 314 25.98 -13.35 -7.40
C LEU A 314 27.12 -12.65 -8.16
N PRO A 315 27.47 -13.11 -9.38
CA PRO A 315 28.50 -12.49 -10.20
C PRO A 315 28.19 -11.02 -10.52
N THR A 316 29.22 -10.18 -10.38
CA THR A 316 29.16 -8.74 -10.69
C THR A 316 30.23 -8.34 -11.71
N ASP A 317 30.03 -7.21 -12.39
CA ASP A 317 31.07 -6.57 -13.21
C ASP A 317 32.13 -5.87 -12.33
N ALA A 318 33.19 -5.34 -12.95
CA ALA A 318 34.29 -4.66 -12.23
C ALA A 318 33.82 -3.40 -11.44
N ARG A 319 32.58 -2.93 -11.65
CA ARG A 319 31.98 -1.81 -10.92
C ARG A 319 30.97 -2.25 -9.87
N GLY A 320 30.76 -3.56 -9.70
CA GLY A 320 29.82 -4.13 -8.73
C GLY A 320 28.38 -4.29 -9.20
N PHE A 321 28.06 -4.02 -10.47
CA PHE A 321 26.73 -4.28 -11.03
C PHE A 321 26.54 -5.76 -11.35
N LEU A 322 25.35 -6.31 -11.18
CA LEU A 322 25.08 -7.71 -11.50
C LEU A 322 25.44 -8.02 -12.96
N ALA A 323 26.30 -9.03 -13.14
CA ALA A 323 26.75 -9.46 -14.45
C ALA A 323 25.73 -10.42 -15.05
N VAL A 324 25.21 -10.08 -16.25
CA VAL A 324 24.21 -10.91 -16.92
C VAL A 324 24.65 -11.32 -18.32
N GLU A 325 24.19 -12.49 -18.71
CA GLU A 325 24.25 -13.05 -20.05
C GLU A 325 23.36 -12.23 -21.02
N PRO A 326 23.49 -12.43 -22.35
CA PRO A 326 22.55 -11.86 -23.30
C PRO A 326 21.09 -12.24 -23.07
N THR A 327 20.85 -13.37 -22.40
CA THR A 327 19.50 -13.83 -21.98
C THR A 327 18.90 -13.05 -20.81
N LEU A 328 19.64 -12.08 -20.26
CA LEU A 328 19.32 -11.33 -19.04
C LEU A 328 19.38 -12.17 -17.75
N GLN A 329 19.81 -13.42 -17.84
CA GLN A 329 20.10 -14.27 -16.69
C GLN A 329 21.41 -13.84 -16.05
N VAL A 330 21.48 -13.86 -14.73
CA VAL A 330 22.75 -13.66 -14.01
C VAL A 330 23.70 -14.79 -14.39
N VAL A 331 24.97 -14.44 -14.64
CA VAL A 331 25.99 -15.41 -15.09
C VAL A 331 26.01 -16.64 -14.17
N GLY A 332 25.91 -17.82 -14.78
CA GLY A 332 25.88 -19.09 -14.06
C GLY A 332 24.57 -19.43 -13.35
N GLN A 333 23.53 -18.58 -13.48
CA GLN A 333 22.22 -18.77 -12.86
C GLN A 333 21.13 -18.97 -13.92
N GLN A 334 20.37 -20.05 -13.83
CA GLN A 334 19.32 -20.33 -14.83
C GLN A 334 17.98 -19.65 -14.50
N ASP A 335 17.69 -19.43 -13.22
CA ASP A 335 16.39 -18.97 -12.74
C ASP A 335 16.46 -17.58 -12.10
N ILE A 336 17.62 -16.92 -12.15
CA ILE A 336 17.83 -15.57 -11.65
C ILE A 336 18.15 -14.63 -12.80
N PHE A 337 17.36 -13.59 -12.96
CA PHE A 337 17.50 -12.52 -13.94
C PHE A 337 17.89 -11.21 -13.26
N ALA A 338 18.57 -10.34 -13.99
CA ALA A 338 18.76 -8.95 -13.57
C ALA A 338 18.68 -8.02 -14.79
N VAL A 339 18.03 -6.86 -14.63
CA VAL A 339 17.73 -5.92 -15.71
C VAL A 339 17.87 -4.49 -15.24
N GLY A 340 17.76 -3.55 -16.17
CA GLY A 340 17.79 -2.12 -15.87
C GLY A 340 19.18 -1.64 -15.42
N ASP A 341 19.17 -0.56 -14.65
CA ASP A 341 20.41 0.11 -14.28
C ASP A 341 21.28 -0.69 -13.30
N CYS A 342 20.70 -1.64 -12.56
CA CYS A 342 21.43 -2.49 -11.60
C CYS A 342 22.21 -3.64 -12.25
N ALA A 343 22.02 -3.92 -13.55
CA ALA A 343 22.64 -5.03 -14.26
C ALA A 343 23.52 -4.57 -15.43
N THR A 344 24.53 -5.37 -15.78
CA THR A 344 25.39 -5.17 -16.96
C THR A 344 25.33 -6.41 -17.85
N VAL A 345 24.84 -6.26 -19.09
CA VAL A 345 24.91 -7.31 -20.11
C VAL A 345 26.36 -7.39 -20.61
N LEU A 346 27.09 -8.41 -20.21
CA LEU A 346 28.55 -8.49 -20.45
C LEU A 346 28.93 -8.44 -21.92
N ALA A 347 28.15 -9.12 -22.79
CA ALA A 347 28.38 -9.11 -24.24
C ALA A 347 28.06 -7.76 -24.92
N HIS A 348 27.28 -6.90 -24.27
CA HIS A 348 26.81 -5.63 -24.83
C HIS A 348 26.70 -4.54 -23.76
N PRO A 349 27.81 -4.11 -23.14
CA PRO A 349 27.77 -3.09 -22.11
C PRO A 349 27.15 -1.79 -22.61
N ARG A 350 26.29 -1.16 -21.81
CA ARG A 350 25.61 0.10 -22.12
C ARG A 350 25.67 1.04 -20.92
N GLU A 351 25.46 2.32 -21.17
CA GLU A 351 25.23 3.31 -20.13
C GLU A 351 23.97 2.98 -19.32
N LYS A 352 23.97 3.36 -18.05
CA LYS A 352 22.82 3.17 -17.15
C LYS A 352 21.74 4.22 -17.45
N ALA A 353 20.76 3.88 -18.26
CA ALA A 353 19.69 4.78 -18.69
C ALA A 353 18.36 4.05 -18.84
N GLY A 354 17.27 4.69 -18.42
CA GLY A 354 15.92 4.12 -18.39
C GLY A 354 15.43 3.56 -19.74
N VAL A 355 15.90 4.11 -20.86
CA VAL A 355 15.56 3.60 -22.20
C VAL A 355 15.99 2.15 -22.42
N PHE A 356 17.10 1.71 -21.80
CA PHE A 356 17.54 0.33 -21.89
C PHE A 356 16.73 -0.58 -20.99
N ALA A 357 16.41 -0.14 -19.78
CA ALA A 357 15.52 -0.85 -18.86
C ALA A 357 14.15 -1.12 -19.49
N VAL A 358 13.51 -0.08 -20.05
CA VAL A 358 12.21 -0.21 -20.74
C VAL A 358 12.26 -1.24 -21.88
N ARG A 359 13.37 -1.31 -22.63
CA ARG A 359 13.54 -2.24 -23.77
C ARG A 359 13.91 -3.65 -23.37
N GLN A 360 14.49 -3.85 -22.20
CA GLN A 360 14.73 -5.18 -21.62
C GLN A 360 13.42 -5.82 -21.16
N GLY A 361 12.42 -5.04 -20.77
CA GLY A 361 11.14 -5.54 -20.26
C GLY A 361 10.49 -6.62 -21.14
N PRO A 362 10.20 -6.39 -22.43
CA PRO A 362 9.60 -7.40 -23.30
C PRO A 362 10.45 -8.69 -23.45
N ALA A 363 11.78 -8.56 -23.51
CA ALA A 363 12.68 -9.71 -23.58
C ALA A 363 12.65 -10.51 -22.26
N LEU A 364 12.65 -9.80 -21.14
CA LEU A 364 12.52 -10.41 -19.81
C LEU A 364 11.20 -11.17 -19.65
N VAL A 365 10.06 -10.58 -20.05
CA VAL A 365 8.74 -11.26 -20.07
C VAL A 365 8.80 -12.56 -20.85
N GLY A 366 9.33 -12.51 -22.08
CA GLY A 366 9.50 -13.71 -22.91
C GLY A 366 10.36 -14.79 -22.24
N ASN A 367 11.46 -14.39 -21.63
CA ASN A 367 12.39 -15.28 -20.97
C ASN A 367 11.84 -15.87 -19.65
N ILE A 368 11.13 -15.08 -18.86
CA ILE A 368 10.41 -15.58 -17.68
C ILE A 368 9.38 -16.64 -18.09
N ARG A 369 8.56 -16.39 -19.13
CA ARG A 369 7.59 -17.37 -19.64
C ARG A 369 8.25 -18.65 -20.16
N MET A 370 9.38 -18.53 -20.83
CA MET A 370 10.14 -19.71 -21.25
C MET A 370 10.65 -20.52 -20.06
N ARG A 371 11.24 -19.84 -19.06
CA ARG A 371 11.75 -20.51 -17.86
C ARG A 371 10.65 -21.10 -17.00
N SER A 372 9.49 -20.44 -16.89
CA SER A 372 8.34 -21.01 -16.15
C SER A 372 7.86 -22.33 -16.77
N ARG A 373 8.05 -22.51 -18.08
CA ARG A 373 7.72 -23.72 -18.84
C ARG A 373 8.89 -24.72 -18.96
N GLY A 374 10.02 -24.47 -18.29
CA GLY A 374 11.22 -25.31 -18.35
C GLY A 374 12.04 -25.18 -19.63
N LEU A 375 11.77 -24.17 -20.47
CA LEU A 375 12.45 -23.90 -21.73
C LEU A 375 13.67 -22.99 -21.55
N ALA A 376 14.61 -23.00 -22.48
CA ALA A 376 15.79 -22.15 -22.47
C ALA A 376 15.42 -20.69 -22.81
N ALA A 377 16.03 -19.73 -22.10
CA ALA A 377 15.88 -18.31 -22.37
C ALA A 377 16.53 -17.91 -23.71
N ARG A 378 16.03 -16.84 -24.33
CA ARG A 378 16.51 -16.31 -25.62
C ARG A 378 17.39 -15.08 -25.42
N PRO A 379 18.44 -14.89 -26.25
CA PRO A 379 19.30 -13.74 -26.16
C PRO A 379 18.58 -12.44 -26.57
N PHE A 380 18.84 -11.37 -25.84
CA PHE A 380 18.46 -10.00 -26.12
C PHE A 380 19.65 -9.22 -26.65
N VAL A 381 19.50 -8.59 -27.80
CA VAL A 381 20.52 -7.72 -28.38
C VAL A 381 20.05 -6.27 -28.27
N PRO A 382 20.71 -5.44 -27.46
CA PRO A 382 20.33 -4.05 -27.29
C PRO A 382 20.60 -3.24 -28.57
N GLN A 383 19.73 -2.30 -28.89
CA GLN A 383 19.88 -1.45 -30.07
C GLN A 383 21.14 -0.60 -29.99
N SER A 384 21.84 -0.47 -31.11
CA SER A 384 23.03 0.38 -31.27
C SER A 384 22.67 1.86 -31.52
N ARG A 385 21.49 2.14 -32.07
CA ARG A 385 21.02 3.50 -32.41
C ARG A 385 19.64 3.75 -31.82
N PHE A 386 19.48 4.80 -31.07
CA PHE A 386 18.21 5.24 -30.47
C PHE A 386 18.04 6.75 -30.58
N LEU A 387 16.82 7.21 -30.53
CA LEU A 387 16.48 8.63 -30.47
C LEU A 387 16.68 9.11 -29.04
N THR A 388 17.47 10.15 -28.84
CA THR A 388 17.59 10.88 -27.58
C THR A 388 16.88 12.22 -27.73
N LEU A 389 16.11 12.60 -26.71
CA LEU A 389 15.39 13.87 -26.63
C LEU A 389 15.80 14.54 -25.32
N LEU A 390 16.59 15.61 -25.40
CA LEU A 390 17.13 16.36 -24.28
C LEU A 390 16.34 17.66 -24.09
N SER A 391 15.69 17.82 -22.95
CA SER A 391 14.94 19.04 -22.62
C SER A 391 15.87 20.24 -22.39
N CYS A 392 15.49 21.41 -22.89
CA CYS A 392 16.20 22.66 -22.67
C CYS A 392 15.53 23.58 -21.64
N GLY A 393 14.77 23.04 -20.75
CA GLY A 393 14.12 23.75 -19.62
C GLY A 393 12.74 24.30 -19.94
N GLY A 394 12.60 25.08 -21.03
CA GLY A 394 11.32 25.51 -21.56
C GLY A 394 10.76 24.50 -22.57
N GLU A 395 9.79 24.93 -23.37
CA GLU A 395 9.19 24.08 -24.42
C GLU A 395 10.09 23.92 -25.66
N ARG A 396 11.36 23.61 -25.44
CA ARG A 396 12.37 23.31 -26.47
C ARG A 396 13.16 22.07 -26.04
N ALA A 397 13.59 21.26 -27.02
CA ALA A 397 14.43 20.09 -26.78
C ALA A 397 15.38 19.85 -27.97
N ILE A 398 16.49 19.17 -27.72
CA ILE A 398 17.41 18.67 -28.72
C ILE A 398 17.06 17.20 -29.01
N ALA A 399 16.69 16.92 -30.25
CA ALA A 399 16.51 15.57 -30.77
C ALA A 399 17.81 15.12 -31.45
N ALA A 400 18.36 13.96 -31.04
CA ALA A 400 19.58 13.40 -31.60
C ALA A 400 19.40 11.90 -31.94
N ARG A 401 19.87 11.48 -33.13
CA ARG A 401 19.90 10.10 -33.57
C ARG A 401 21.07 9.84 -34.52
N GLY A 402 21.94 8.87 -34.15
CA GLY A 402 23.15 8.61 -34.92
C GLY A 402 24.05 9.87 -35.00
N GLY A 403 24.38 10.32 -36.20
CA GLY A 403 25.16 11.56 -36.45
C GLY A 403 24.34 12.84 -36.52
N LEU A 404 23.00 12.77 -36.53
CA LEU A 404 22.10 13.89 -36.70
C LEU A 404 21.64 14.45 -35.36
N ALA A 405 21.48 15.77 -35.26
CA ALA A 405 20.80 16.43 -34.18
C ALA A 405 20.14 17.74 -34.67
N ALA A 406 18.99 18.06 -34.08
CA ALA A 406 18.27 19.31 -34.30
C ALA A 406 17.56 19.74 -33.01
N GLU A 407 17.43 21.06 -32.82
CA GLU A 407 16.76 21.62 -31.66
C GLU A 407 15.48 22.34 -32.09
N GLY A 408 14.47 22.31 -31.23
CA GLY A 408 13.25 23.09 -31.49
C GLY A 408 12.08 22.71 -30.62
N HIS A 409 11.00 23.48 -30.71
CA HIS A 409 9.72 23.22 -30.03
C HIS A 409 9.10 21.88 -30.46
N TRP A 410 9.22 21.51 -31.75
CA TRP A 410 8.74 20.22 -32.26
C TRP A 410 9.37 19.02 -31.55
N ALA A 411 10.66 19.11 -31.18
CA ALA A 411 11.36 18.06 -30.49
C ALA A 411 10.85 17.91 -29.02
N TRP A 412 10.51 19.04 -28.38
CA TRP A 412 9.88 19.01 -27.05
C TRP A 412 8.48 18.40 -27.12
N ARG A 413 7.64 18.81 -28.10
CA ARG A 413 6.31 18.20 -28.30
C ARG A 413 6.38 16.69 -28.54
N LEU A 414 7.38 16.27 -29.34
CA LEU A 414 7.61 14.84 -29.55
C LEU A 414 8.00 14.11 -28.26
N LYS A 415 8.89 14.74 -27.45
CA LYS A 415 9.27 14.21 -26.12
C LYS A 415 8.05 14.10 -25.21
N ASP A 416 7.29 15.17 -25.06
CA ASP A 416 6.07 15.21 -24.24
C ASP A 416 5.05 14.11 -24.66
N TYR A 417 4.84 13.97 -25.96
CA TYR A 417 3.96 12.92 -26.48
C TYR A 417 4.43 11.50 -26.13
N ILE A 418 5.74 11.23 -26.31
CA ILE A 418 6.33 9.92 -26.02
C ILE A 418 6.24 9.61 -24.50
N ASP A 419 6.63 10.58 -23.68
CA ASP A 419 6.64 10.43 -22.23
C ASP A 419 5.21 10.22 -21.68
N ARG A 420 4.25 11.04 -22.09
CA ARG A 420 2.83 10.86 -21.70
C ARG A 420 2.24 9.55 -22.27
N ALA A 421 2.59 9.16 -23.49
CA ALA A 421 2.14 7.90 -24.05
C ALA A 421 2.72 6.69 -23.30
N PHE A 422 3.95 6.79 -22.80
CA PHE A 422 4.53 5.77 -21.93
C PHE A 422 3.78 5.69 -20.60
N MET A 423 3.56 6.82 -19.91
CA MET A 423 2.89 6.88 -18.62
C MET A 423 1.45 6.39 -18.66
N ARG A 424 0.69 6.77 -19.70
CA ARG A 424 -0.69 6.30 -19.89
C ARG A 424 -0.83 4.78 -19.89
N ARG A 425 0.18 4.02 -20.29
CA ARG A 425 0.16 2.56 -20.25
C ARG A 425 0.02 2.00 -18.83
N PHE A 426 0.45 2.76 -17.82
CA PHE A 426 0.47 2.34 -16.42
C PHE A 426 -0.54 3.12 -15.57
N GLN A 427 -0.97 4.29 -16.02
CA GLN A 427 -1.98 5.12 -15.36
C GLN A 427 -3.39 4.78 -15.83
N ASP A 428 -3.58 4.60 -17.15
CA ASP A 428 -4.86 4.23 -17.76
C ASP A 428 -4.95 2.70 -17.88
N LEU A 429 -5.00 2.02 -16.73
CA LEU A 429 -5.13 0.56 -16.72
C LEU A 429 -6.53 0.17 -17.20
N PRO A 430 -6.66 -0.88 -18.07
CA PRO A 430 -7.95 -1.37 -18.49
C PRO A 430 -8.85 -1.70 -17.30
N ALA A 431 -10.14 -1.43 -17.42
CA ALA A 431 -11.10 -1.86 -16.42
C ALA A 431 -10.99 -3.38 -16.18
N PRO A 432 -11.28 -3.90 -14.98
CA PRO A 432 -11.46 -5.34 -14.80
C PRO A 432 -12.44 -5.82 -15.87
N ARG A 433 -12.11 -6.91 -16.59
CA ARG A 433 -13.08 -7.50 -17.49
C ARG A 433 -14.29 -7.87 -16.63
N ALA A 434 -15.39 -7.14 -16.77
CA ALA A 434 -16.68 -7.62 -16.33
C ALA A 434 -16.90 -8.94 -17.08
N ALA A 435 -17.21 -10.00 -16.37
CA ALA A 435 -17.76 -11.20 -16.99
C ALA A 435 -18.92 -10.70 -17.84
N SER A 436 -18.91 -11.01 -19.15
CA SER A 436 -19.93 -10.59 -20.09
C SER A 436 -21.26 -11.26 -19.73
N GLY A 437 -22.07 -10.59 -18.89
CA GLY A 437 -23.38 -11.01 -18.44
C GLY A 437 -23.99 -9.85 -17.67
N GLU A 438 -25.30 -9.64 -17.82
CA GLU A 438 -26.07 -8.54 -17.23
C GLU A 438 -26.06 -8.51 -15.68
N ASP A 439 -25.52 -9.53 -15.02
CA ASP A 439 -25.20 -9.53 -13.59
C ASP A 439 -23.69 -9.26 -13.41
N THR A 440 -23.33 -8.00 -13.21
CA THR A 440 -22.02 -7.67 -12.65
C THR A 440 -21.95 -8.33 -11.28
N PRO A 441 -21.11 -9.36 -11.06
CA PRO A 441 -21.01 -9.96 -9.73
C PRO A 441 -20.60 -8.85 -8.76
N GLU A 442 -21.41 -8.68 -7.73
CA GLU A 442 -21.15 -7.71 -6.68
C GLU A 442 -19.75 -7.97 -6.13
N LEU A 443 -18.87 -6.97 -6.17
CA LEU A 443 -17.51 -7.07 -5.64
C LEU A 443 -17.62 -7.24 -4.13
N LEU A 444 -17.57 -8.49 -3.67
CA LEU A 444 -17.57 -8.79 -2.24
C LEU A 444 -16.23 -8.38 -1.63
N CYS A 445 -16.28 -7.45 -0.70
CA CYS A 445 -15.10 -7.05 0.06
C CYS A 445 -14.66 -8.18 0.99
N SER A 446 -13.34 -8.29 1.20
CA SER A 446 -12.73 -9.23 2.15
C SER A 446 -12.56 -8.58 3.54
N GLY A 447 -11.93 -9.29 4.47
CA GLY A 447 -11.79 -8.81 5.84
C GLY A 447 -13.11 -8.76 6.59
N CYS A 448 -13.31 -7.80 7.47
CA CYS A 448 -14.55 -7.65 8.25
C CYS A 448 -15.78 -7.35 7.40
N ALA A 449 -15.62 -6.86 6.17
CA ALA A 449 -16.73 -6.68 5.24
C ALA A 449 -17.28 -8.00 4.66
N ALA A 450 -16.65 -9.13 4.93
CA ALA A 450 -17.15 -10.47 4.60
C ALA A 450 -18.03 -11.08 5.71
N LYS A 451 -18.24 -10.38 6.83
CA LYS A 451 -19.13 -10.84 7.92
C LYS A 451 -20.60 -10.86 7.46
N LEU A 452 -21.40 -11.71 8.11
CA LEU A 452 -22.86 -11.68 7.94
C LEU A 452 -23.39 -10.35 8.47
N GLY A 453 -24.31 -9.72 7.75
CA GLY A 453 -24.92 -8.45 8.16
C GLY A 453 -25.62 -8.53 9.52
N PRO A 454 -25.76 -7.39 10.23
CA PRO A 454 -26.28 -7.37 11.60
C PRO A 454 -27.70 -7.91 11.72
N ALA A 455 -28.58 -7.63 10.76
CA ALA A 455 -29.99 -8.04 10.85
C ALA A 455 -30.20 -9.55 10.68
N PRO A 456 -29.60 -10.25 9.68
CA PRO A 456 -29.65 -11.72 9.62
C PRO A 456 -29.03 -12.38 10.85
N LEU A 457 -27.91 -11.89 11.35
CA LEU A 457 -27.25 -12.42 12.53
C LEU A 457 -28.14 -12.30 13.77
N ALA A 458 -28.70 -11.11 14.04
CA ALA A 458 -29.58 -10.86 15.18
C ALA A 458 -30.82 -11.77 15.14
N ARG A 459 -31.49 -11.91 13.98
CA ARG A 459 -32.64 -12.82 13.83
C ARG A 459 -32.25 -14.28 14.09
N THR A 460 -31.08 -14.70 13.64
CA THR A 460 -30.59 -16.06 13.86
C THR A 460 -30.32 -16.33 15.34
N LEU A 461 -29.61 -15.41 15.99
CA LEU A 461 -29.30 -15.51 17.44
C LEU A 461 -30.57 -15.48 18.27
N GLN A 462 -31.54 -14.64 17.95
CA GLN A 462 -32.85 -14.57 18.61
C GLN A 462 -33.62 -15.90 18.49
N ARG A 463 -33.69 -16.46 17.27
CA ARG A 463 -34.32 -17.78 17.06
C ARG A 463 -33.57 -18.88 17.81
N PHE A 464 -32.24 -18.85 17.77
CA PHE A 464 -31.42 -19.84 18.51
C PHE A 464 -31.69 -19.76 20.02
N SER A 465 -31.65 -18.57 20.61
CA SER A 465 -31.95 -18.35 22.03
C SER A 465 -33.37 -18.81 22.42
N ALA A 466 -34.35 -18.62 21.56
CA ALA A 466 -35.74 -19.09 21.81
C ALA A 466 -35.87 -20.63 21.74
N THR A 467 -34.97 -21.33 21.07
CA THR A 467 -34.95 -22.79 20.97
C THR A 467 -34.18 -23.45 22.10
N MET A 468 -33.30 -22.73 22.78
CA MET A 468 -32.58 -23.23 23.94
C MET A 468 -33.55 -23.30 25.13
N LYS A 469 -34.02 -24.50 25.45
CA LYS A 469 -34.62 -24.75 26.78
C LYS A 469 -33.55 -24.32 27.77
N SER A 470 -33.95 -23.56 28.80
CA SER A 470 -33.11 -23.13 29.90
C SER A 470 -32.49 -24.34 30.60
N THR A 471 -31.43 -24.88 30.01
CA THR A 471 -30.54 -25.73 30.76
C THR A 471 -29.85 -24.81 31.73
N PRO A 472 -29.95 -25.00 33.05
CA PRO A 472 -29.22 -24.16 33.97
C PRO A 472 -27.75 -24.27 33.56
N VAL A 473 -27.15 -23.16 33.16
CA VAL A 473 -25.71 -23.09 32.91
C VAL A 473 -25.04 -23.34 34.24
N SER A 474 -24.78 -24.64 34.50
CA SER A 474 -24.27 -25.14 35.74
C SER A 474 -22.79 -24.82 35.82
N ARG A 475 -22.41 -24.04 36.81
CA ARG A 475 -21.06 -23.93 37.40
C ARG A 475 -20.03 -22.97 36.81
N THR A 476 -20.13 -22.53 35.59
CA THR A 476 -19.31 -21.42 35.09
C THR A 476 -20.19 -20.19 35.05
N GLY A 477 -19.89 -19.16 35.84
CA GLY A 477 -20.60 -17.89 35.78
C GLY A 477 -20.29 -17.17 34.49
N LEU A 478 -21.18 -17.24 33.49
CA LEU A 478 -21.09 -16.31 32.38
C LEU A 478 -21.44 -14.93 32.96
N VAL A 479 -20.47 -14.02 32.89
CA VAL A 479 -20.63 -12.62 33.33
C VAL A 479 -21.32 -11.82 32.26
N ASN A 480 -21.11 -12.18 30.99
CA ASN A 480 -21.72 -11.51 29.84
C ASN A 480 -22.37 -12.51 28.89
N LEU A 481 -23.71 -12.47 28.82
CA LEU A 481 -24.56 -13.35 27.99
C LEU A 481 -25.21 -12.60 26.83
N ALA A 482 -24.91 -11.30 26.62
CA ALA A 482 -25.55 -10.56 25.55
C ALA A 482 -25.11 -11.12 24.20
N PRO A 483 -26.01 -11.71 23.37
CA PRO A 483 -25.65 -12.10 22.01
C PRO A 483 -25.18 -10.87 21.24
N GLY A 484 -23.97 -10.94 20.65
CA GLY A 484 -23.39 -9.84 19.87
C GLY A 484 -22.41 -8.95 20.64
N ASP A 485 -21.93 -9.35 21.81
CA ASP A 485 -20.79 -8.72 22.46
C ASP A 485 -19.48 -9.12 21.75
N ASP A 486 -18.42 -8.31 21.91
CA ASP A 486 -17.14 -8.49 21.23
C ASP A 486 -16.46 -9.80 21.67
N ALA A 487 -16.52 -10.13 22.97
CA ALA A 487 -15.94 -11.34 23.53
C ALA A 487 -16.85 -11.97 24.62
N ALA A 488 -16.71 -13.27 24.81
CA ALA A 488 -17.29 -13.96 25.96
C ALA A 488 -16.47 -13.64 27.20
N VAL A 489 -17.15 -13.28 28.32
CA VAL A 489 -16.52 -13.04 29.62
C VAL A 489 -17.04 -14.09 30.60
N LEU A 490 -16.14 -14.92 31.12
CA LEU A 490 -16.43 -16.08 31.92
C LEU A 490 -15.87 -15.96 33.35
N ASP A 491 -16.68 -16.27 34.36
CA ASP A 491 -16.23 -16.47 35.76
C ASP A 491 -15.94 -17.94 36.02
N LEU A 492 -14.67 -18.30 35.98
CA LEU A 492 -14.25 -19.69 36.26
C LEU A 492 -13.95 -19.95 37.72
N GLY A 493 -14.12 -18.94 38.60
CA GLY A 493 -13.70 -18.99 40.01
C GLY A 493 -12.16 -18.86 40.10
N GLY A 494 -11.66 -17.92 40.85
CA GLY A 494 -10.21 -17.74 41.00
C GLY A 494 -9.75 -16.29 40.98
N GLY A 495 -10.68 -15.34 40.94
CA GLY A 495 -10.41 -13.92 41.05
C GLY A 495 -10.61 -13.20 39.73
N ASP A 496 -9.76 -13.41 38.73
CA ASP A 496 -9.88 -12.81 37.43
C ASP A 496 -10.95 -13.45 36.55
N LEU A 497 -11.52 -12.67 35.64
CA LEU A 497 -12.45 -13.18 34.63
C LEU A 497 -11.68 -13.65 33.42
N ARG A 498 -12.13 -14.71 32.77
CA ARG A 498 -11.62 -15.19 31.49
C ARG A 498 -12.32 -14.45 30.33
N VAL A 499 -11.57 -14.00 29.36
CA VAL A 499 -12.08 -13.35 28.13
C VAL A 499 -11.70 -14.21 26.95
N GLU A 500 -12.68 -14.56 26.11
CA GLU A 500 -12.47 -15.42 24.94
C GLU A 500 -13.16 -14.85 23.71
N SER A 501 -12.46 -14.83 22.60
CA SER A 501 -12.97 -14.41 21.28
C SER A 501 -12.41 -15.26 20.15
N VAL A 502 -13.10 -15.27 19.02
CA VAL A 502 -12.63 -15.87 17.77
C VAL A 502 -13.06 -15.03 16.58
N ASP A 503 -12.11 -14.65 15.76
CA ASP A 503 -12.34 -14.00 14.47
C ASP A 503 -11.64 -14.75 13.35
N GLN A 504 -12.31 -14.82 12.19
CA GLN A 504 -11.76 -15.38 10.96
C GLN A 504 -12.32 -14.62 9.75
N PHE A 505 -11.46 -14.32 8.76
CA PHE A 505 -11.88 -13.65 7.54
C PHE A 505 -11.00 -14.05 6.34
N PRO A 506 -11.53 -13.92 5.09
CA PRO A 506 -10.73 -14.05 3.88
C PRO A 506 -9.71 -12.91 3.76
N ALA A 507 -8.59 -13.19 3.11
CA ALA A 507 -7.50 -12.25 2.96
C ALA A 507 -7.96 -10.90 2.39
N ILE A 508 -7.81 -9.84 3.17
CA ILE A 508 -8.03 -8.45 2.73
C ILE A 508 -6.82 -7.93 1.96
N TRP A 509 -5.66 -8.49 2.23
CA TRP A 509 -4.40 -8.20 1.56
C TRP A 509 -3.73 -9.51 1.14
N PRO A 510 -3.21 -9.62 -0.08
CA PRO A 510 -2.75 -10.91 -0.63
C PRO A 510 -1.41 -11.38 -0.09
N GLU A 511 -0.67 -10.54 0.63
CA GLU A 511 0.65 -10.85 1.16
C GLU A 511 0.52 -11.49 2.54
N PRO A 512 0.98 -12.75 2.74
CA PRO A 512 0.67 -13.53 3.94
C PRO A 512 1.23 -12.98 5.25
N TYR A 513 2.44 -12.41 5.25
CA TYR A 513 3.05 -11.89 6.47
C TYR A 513 2.26 -10.70 7.04
N VAL A 514 1.96 -9.70 6.21
CA VAL A 514 1.16 -8.54 6.60
C VAL A 514 -0.27 -8.95 6.96
N LEU A 515 -0.83 -9.93 6.24
CA LEU A 515 -2.14 -10.48 6.57
C LEU A 515 -2.14 -11.11 7.97
N GLY A 516 -1.08 -11.84 8.32
CA GLY A 516 -0.89 -12.41 9.66
C GLY A 516 -0.84 -11.34 10.76
N GLU A 517 -0.09 -10.25 10.52
CA GLU A 517 -0.05 -9.11 11.46
C GLU A 517 -1.43 -8.47 11.65
N ILE A 518 -2.15 -8.22 10.54
CA ILE A 518 -3.50 -7.62 10.60
C ILE A 518 -4.46 -8.55 11.37
N ALA A 519 -4.45 -9.85 11.07
CA ALA A 519 -5.35 -10.80 11.70
C ALA A 519 -5.09 -10.98 13.20
N ALA A 520 -3.81 -10.99 13.60
CA ALA A 520 -3.44 -11.04 15.00
C ALA A 520 -3.85 -9.76 15.75
N ALA A 521 -3.57 -8.59 15.19
CA ALA A 521 -3.96 -7.31 15.77
C ALA A 521 -5.50 -7.20 15.91
N HIS A 522 -6.22 -7.72 14.92
CA HIS A 522 -7.69 -7.75 14.94
C HIS A 522 -8.25 -8.68 16.00
N ALA A 523 -7.80 -9.95 16.06
CA ALA A 523 -8.31 -10.91 17.01
C ALA A 523 -8.00 -10.58 18.47
N LEU A 524 -6.87 -9.90 18.73
CA LEU A 524 -6.53 -9.39 20.07
C LEU A 524 -7.44 -8.25 20.52
N SER A 525 -8.02 -7.52 19.56
CA SER A 525 -8.75 -6.28 19.82
C SER A 525 -9.97 -6.50 20.72
N ASP A 526 -10.70 -7.59 20.52
CA ASP A 526 -11.86 -7.95 21.34
C ASP A 526 -11.50 -8.12 22.83
N VAL A 527 -10.38 -8.79 23.10
CA VAL A 527 -9.89 -8.95 24.49
C VAL A 527 -9.51 -7.60 25.08
N PHE A 528 -8.83 -6.76 24.29
CA PHE A 528 -8.43 -5.43 24.73
C PHE A 528 -9.63 -4.48 24.92
N ALA A 529 -10.68 -4.60 24.11
CA ALA A 529 -11.91 -3.84 24.26
C ALA A 529 -12.61 -4.15 25.60
N LYS A 530 -12.40 -5.36 26.15
CA LYS A 530 -12.90 -5.72 27.48
C LYS A 530 -11.98 -5.29 28.64
N GLY A 531 -10.91 -4.50 28.35
CA GLY A 531 -9.90 -4.14 29.36
C GLY A 531 -8.98 -5.28 29.74
N GLY A 532 -9.05 -6.40 29.02
CA GLY A 532 -8.32 -7.63 29.29
C GLY A 532 -6.88 -7.61 28.76
N ARG A 533 -6.13 -8.60 29.20
CA ARG A 533 -4.82 -8.99 28.70
C ARG A 533 -4.96 -10.34 28.02
N ALA A 534 -4.50 -10.44 26.77
CA ALA A 534 -4.47 -11.72 26.08
C ALA A 534 -3.31 -12.59 26.58
N ASP A 535 -3.53 -13.87 26.74
CA ASP A 535 -2.58 -14.83 27.28
C ASP A 535 -2.07 -15.79 26.18
N HIS A 536 -2.97 -16.38 25.40
CA HIS A 536 -2.62 -17.29 24.31
C HIS A 536 -3.61 -17.26 23.15
N ALA A 537 -3.16 -17.76 22.00
CA ALA A 537 -3.95 -17.84 20.79
C ALA A 537 -3.83 -19.20 20.10
N LEU A 538 -4.86 -19.56 19.30
CA LEU A 538 -4.89 -20.69 18.38
C LEU A 538 -5.15 -20.15 16.96
N ALA A 539 -4.35 -20.58 15.98
CA ALA A 539 -4.48 -20.14 14.60
C ALA A 539 -5.52 -20.98 13.83
N LEU A 540 -6.29 -20.31 12.99
CA LEU A 540 -7.16 -20.90 11.99
C LEU A 540 -6.67 -20.43 10.62
N ALA A 541 -6.12 -21.32 9.77
CA ALA A 541 -5.58 -20.97 8.47
C ALA A 541 -6.17 -21.83 7.36
N GLY A 542 -6.75 -21.18 6.36
CA GLY A 542 -7.21 -21.82 5.14
C GLY A 542 -6.29 -21.44 3.98
N LEU A 543 -5.74 -22.43 3.27
CA LEU A 543 -4.75 -22.23 2.21
C LEU A 543 -5.32 -22.63 0.86
N PRO A 544 -5.13 -21.80 -0.19
CA PRO A 544 -5.55 -22.14 -1.54
C PRO A 544 -4.68 -23.27 -2.14
N PRO A 545 -5.16 -23.94 -3.21
CA PRO A 545 -4.40 -24.97 -3.89
C PRO A 545 -3.11 -24.42 -4.51
N ALA A 546 -1.96 -24.90 -4.05
CA ALA A 546 -0.64 -24.57 -4.56
C ALA A 546 0.31 -25.76 -4.41
N ALA A 547 1.52 -25.65 -4.98
CA ALA A 547 2.60 -26.60 -4.71
C ALA A 547 2.93 -26.60 -3.20
N SER A 548 3.33 -27.76 -2.65
CA SER A 548 3.52 -27.92 -1.19
C SER A 548 4.50 -26.91 -0.60
N HIS A 549 5.62 -26.69 -1.29
CA HIS A 549 6.64 -25.73 -0.82
C HIS A 549 6.12 -24.28 -0.76
N LEU A 550 5.18 -23.91 -1.65
CA LEU A 550 4.53 -22.58 -1.62
C LEU A 550 3.51 -22.48 -0.49
N GLN A 551 2.73 -23.55 -0.25
CA GLN A 551 1.81 -23.59 0.89
C GLN A 551 2.56 -23.55 2.24
N GLU A 552 3.69 -24.24 2.34
CA GLU A 552 4.57 -24.21 3.51
C GLU A 552 5.10 -22.79 3.77
N ASP A 553 5.60 -22.12 2.72
CA ASP A 553 6.11 -20.76 2.82
C ASP A 553 4.99 -19.77 3.17
N ASP A 554 3.83 -19.84 2.52
CA ASP A 554 2.69 -18.97 2.80
C ASP A 554 2.18 -19.11 4.24
N LEU A 555 2.06 -20.36 4.73
CA LEU A 555 1.67 -20.62 6.11
C LEU A 555 2.74 -20.10 7.09
N PHE A 556 4.00 -20.33 6.78
CA PHE A 556 5.11 -19.82 7.60
C PHE A 556 5.12 -18.29 7.68
N GLN A 557 4.99 -17.59 6.54
CA GLN A 557 4.92 -16.12 6.51
C GLN A 557 3.72 -15.60 7.29
N LEU A 558 2.54 -16.23 7.12
CA LEU A 558 1.32 -15.87 7.84
C LEU A 558 1.51 -15.96 9.37
N LEU A 559 2.03 -17.11 9.84
CA LEU A 559 2.25 -17.34 11.26
C LEU A 559 3.38 -16.46 11.82
N ALA A 560 4.42 -16.18 11.02
CA ALA A 560 5.51 -15.30 11.43
C ALA A 560 5.03 -13.84 11.57
N GLY A 561 4.18 -13.37 10.66
CA GLY A 561 3.54 -12.06 10.79
C GLY A 561 2.64 -11.97 12.04
N ALA A 562 1.80 -12.95 12.25
CA ALA A 562 0.97 -13.00 13.46
C ALA A 562 1.81 -13.04 14.75
N ARG A 563 2.87 -13.84 14.74
CA ARG A 563 3.80 -13.96 15.87
C ARG A 563 4.46 -12.63 16.22
N SER A 564 4.82 -11.81 15.22
CA SER A 564 5.44 -10.49 15.51
C SER A 564 4.53 -9.59 16.36
N VAL A 565 3.21 -9.66 16.14
CA VAL A 565 2.21 -8.94 16.92
C VAL A 565 1.98 -9.60 18.28
N PHE A 566 1.87 -10.91 18.32
CA PHE A 566 1.68 -11.67 19.57
C PHE A 566 2.87 -11.49 20.52
N ASP A 567 4.10 -11.58 20.01
CA ASP A 567 5.32 -11.38 20.81
C ASP A 567 5.36 -9.96 21.42
N ALA A 568 4.94 -8.95 20.65
CA ALA A 568 4.87 -7.56 21.15
C ALA A 568 3.84 -7.36 22.28
N GLU A 569 2.78 -8.17 22.29
CA GLU A 569 1.72 -8.12 23.32
C GLU A 569 1.88 -9.20 24.40
N GLY A 570 2.94 -10.01 24.34
CA GLY A 570 3.23 -11.06 25.31
C GLY A 570 2.28 -12.29 25.21
N VAL A 571 1.73 -12.53 24.02
CA VAL A 571 0.78 -13.61 23.73
C VAL A 571 1.50 -14.83 23.14
N THR A 572 1.16 -16.02 23.57
CA THR A 572 1.76 -17.26 23.05
C THR A 572 0.84 -17.92 22.03
N LEU A 573 1.34 -18.17 20.82
CA LEU A 573 0.65 -19.01 19.84
C LEU A 573 0.87 -20.49 20.22
N VAL A 574 -0.16 -21.17 20.71
CA VAL A 574 -0.06 -22.52 21.30
C VAL A 574 -0.47 -23.65 20.36
N GLY A 575 -1.03 -23.33 19.18
CA GLY A 575 -1.46 -24.34 18.21
C GLY A 575 -2.44 -23.76 17.20
N GLY A 576 -3.22 -24.62 16.57
CA GLY A 576 -4.23 -24.18 15.62
C GLY A 576 -4.73 -25.29 14.71
N HIS A 577 -5.44 -24.89 13.66
CA HIS A 577 -5.99 -25.78 12.64
C HIS A 577 -5.72 -25.22 11.25
N THR A 578 -5.42 -26.10 10.28
CA THR A 578 -5.25 -25.75 8.88
C THR A 578 -6.23 -26.50 7.99
N SER A 579 -6.75 -25.84 6.98
CA SER A 579 -7.67 -26.43 6.02
C SER A 579 -7.34 -25.98 4.59
N ARG A 580 -7.83 -26.73 3.60
CA ARG A 580 -7.80 -26.27 2.20
C ARG A 580 -9.04 -25.43 1.94
N MET A 581 -8.82 -24.24 1.37
CA MET A 581 -9.87 -23.30 1.02
C MET A 581 -9.62 -22.76 -0.39
N ASP A 582 -10.65 -22.20 -1.04
CA ASP A 582 -10.50 -21.60 -2.36
C ASP A 582 -9.66 -20.30 -2.32
N ALA A 583 -9.64 -19.64 -1.18
CA ALA A 583 -8.88 -18.42 -0.93
C ALA A 583 -8.10 -18.52 0.39
N LEU A 584 -7.01 -17.75 0.50
CA LEU A 584 -6.30 -17.59 1.77
C LEU A 584 -7.26 -17.00 2.79
N THR A 585 -7.44 -17.69 3.91
CA THR A 585 -8.23 -17.24 5.08
C THR A 585 -7.39 -17.35 6.32
N VAL A 586 -7.62 -16.44 7.26
CA VAL A 586 -6.91 -16.44 8.54
C VAL A 586 -7.83 -16.01 9.67
N GLY A 587 -7.63 -16.58 10.81
CA GLY A 587 -8.29 -16.18 12.06
C GLY A 587 -7.54 -16.69 13.25
N PHE A 588 -7.93 -16.19 14.42
CA PHE A 588 -7.38 -16.65 15.69
C PHE A 588 -8.50 -16.75 16.72
N PHE A 589 -8.49 -17.84 17.46
CA PHE A 589 -9.10 -17.88 18.79
C PHE A 589 -8.10 -17.25 19.75
N VAL A 590 -8.56 -16.33 20.59
CA VAL A 590 -7.75 -15.67 21.61
C VAL A 590 -8.40 -15.88 22.98
N SER A 591 -7.60 -16.26 23.94
CA SER A 591 -8.01 -16.36 25.35
C SER A 591 -7.13 -15.44 26.19
N GLY A 592 -7.76 -14.73 27.08
CA GLY A 592 -7.13 -13.76 27.97
C GLY A 592 -7.80 -13.68 29.32
N SER A 593 -7.37 -12.74 30.12
CA SER A 593 -7.86 -12.48 31.46
C SER A 593 -8.07 -11.02 31.74
N VAL A 594 -9.00 -10.68 32.62
CA VAL A 594 -9.24 -9.32 33.10
C VAL A 594 -9.56 -9.32 34.57
N GLU A 595 -9.00 -8.37 35.33
CA GLU A 595 -9.37 -8.18 36.73
C GLU A 595 -10.87 -7.86 36.86
N ARG A 596 -11.57 -8.49 37.79
CA ARG A 596 -13.02 -8.44 37.94
C ARG A 596 -13.60 -7.02 38.03
N ASP A 597 -12.89 -6.12 38.64
CA ASP A 597 -13.28 -4.73 38.86
C ASP A 597 -12.80 -3.78 37.74
N ARG A 598 -12.06 -4.30 36.76
CA ARG A 598 -11.50 -3.53 35.62
C ARG A 598 -12.03 -3.92 34.25
N TRP A 599 -12.91 -4.92 34.20
CA TRP A 599 -13.47 -5.29 32.90
C TRP A 599 -14.40 -4.20 32.35
N LEU A 600 -14.30 -3.95 31.07
CA LEU A 600 -15.06 -2.91 30.37
C LEU A 600 -16.28 -3.52 29.68
N PRO A 601 -17.49 -3.26 30.19
CA PRO A 601 -18.70 -3.69 29.52
C PRO A 601 -18.95 -2.85 28.24
N LYS A 602 -19.76 -3.39 27.33
CA LYS A 602 -20.28 -2.64 26.18
C LYS A 602 -21.29 -1.56 26.61
N GLY A 603 -22.06 -1.86 27.68
CA GLY A 603 -22.98 -0.92 28.32
C GLY A 603 -22.36 -0.17 29.52
N GLY A 604 -23.18 0.63 30.21
CA GLY A 604 -22.75 1.40 31.39
C GLY A 604 -22.37 2.85 31.10
N LEU A 605 -22.62 3.32 29.88
CA LEU A 605 -22.44 4.74 29.53
C LEU A 605 -23.34 5.65 30.36
N ARG A 606 -22.83 6.85 30.69
CA ARG A 606 -23.54 7.87 31.46
C ARG A 606 -23.48 9.21 30.74
N GLY A 607 -24.52 10.01 30.90
CA GLY A 607 -24.55 11.36 30.35
C GLY A 607 -23.36 12.22 30.80
N GLY A 608 -22.75 12.94 29.87
CA GLY A 608 -21.59 13.80 30.07
C GLY A 608 -20.24 13.10 29.79
N GLU A 609 -20.19 11.80 29.59
CA GLU A 609 -18.95 11.10 29.24
C GLU A 609 -18.49 11.44 27.82
N VAL A 610 -17.18 11.57 27.62
CA VAL A 610 -16.54 11.87 26.35
C VAL A 610 -16.21 10.59 25.61
N LEU A 611 -16.59 10.52 24.33
CA LEU A 611 -16.30 9.39 23.44
C LEU A 611 -14.95 9.59 22.72
N LEU A 612 -14.03 8.69 22.94
CA LEU A 612 -12.69 8.68 22.33
C LEU A 612 -12.60 7.57 21.28
N LEU A 613 -12.04 7.89 20.11
CA LEU A 613 -11.74 6.94 19.06
C LEU A 613 -10.23 6.88 18.82
N THR A 614 -9.61 5.67 18.81
CA THR A 614 -8.15 5.50 18.84
C THR A 614 -7.48 5.18 17.51
N LYS A 615 -8.24 5.02 16.42
CA LYS A 615 -7.72 4.91 15.04
C LYS A 615 -8.64 5.64 14.06
N PRO A 616 -8.11 6.11 12.93
CA PRO A 616 -8.93 6.68 11.86
C PRO A 616 -9.90 5.67 11.25
N LEU A 617 -11.01 6.15 10.69
CA LEU A 617 -11.96 5.35 9.90
C LEU A 617 -11.62 5.35 8.41
N GLY A 618 -12.16 4.36 7.69
CA GLY A 618 -12.17 4.32 6.23
C GLY A 618 -11.50 3.10 5.61
N THR A 619 -11.12 2.07 6.40
CA THR A 619 -10.47 0.88 5.83
C THR A 619 -11.34 0.17 4.81
N GLY A 620 -12.65 0.01 5.06
CA GLY A 620 -13.58 -0.62 4.13
C GLY A 620 -13.71 0.16 2.81
N ILE A 621 -13.88 1.49 2.88
CA ILE A 621 -13.95 2.38 1.72
C ILE A 621 -12.65 2.35 0.92
N ILE A 622 -11.49 2.42 1.59
CA ILE A 622 -10.18 2.41 0.93
C ILE A 622 -9.95 1.07 0.21
N PHE A 623 -10.24 -0.06 0.85
CA PHE A 623 -10.07 -1.38 0.23
C PHE A 623 -11.10 -1.64 -0.87
N ALA A 624 -12.34 -1.17 -0.72
CA ALA A 624 -13.31 -1.16 -1.82
C ALA A 624 -12.83 -0.28 -3.00
N GLY A 625 -12.17 0.83 -2.71
CA GLY A 625 -11.51 1.68 -3.70
C GLY A 625 -10.30 0.99 -4.35
N TRP A 626 -9.48 0.30 -3.57
CA TRP A 626 -8.34 -0.48 -4.06
C TRP A 626 -8.80 -1.60 -5.01
N MET A 627 -9.80 -2.38 -4.64
CA MET A 627 -10.38 -3.41 -5.48
C MET A 627 -10.88 -2.86 -6.82
N ARG A 628 -11.40 -1.62 -6.83
CA ARG A 628 -11.84 -0.89 -8.03
C ARG A 628 -10.72 -0.08 -8.70
N ARG A 629 -9.50 -0.10 -8.15
CA ARG A 629 -8.32 0.68 -8.60
C ARG A 629 -8.53 2.20 -8.57
N LEU A 630 -9.33 2.68 -7.62
CA LEU A 630 -9.63 4.08 -7.37
C LEU A 630 -8.84 4.66 -6.18
N ALA A 631 -8.44 3.83 -5.22
CA ALA A 631 -7.52 4.23 -4.15
C ALA A 631 -6.08 4.25 -4.65
N ASP A 632 -5.30 5.22 -4.18
CA ASP A 632 -3.88 5.32 -4.49
C ASP A 632 -2.99 4.55 -3.50
N ALA A 633 -1.70 4.44 -3.85
CA ALA A 633 -0.73 3.69 -3.07
C ALA A 633 -0.59 4.20 -1.62
N ARG A 634 -0.66 5.51 -1.41
CA ARG A 634 -0.49 6.13 -0.08
C ARG A 634 -1.69 5.88 0.81
N GLU A 635 -2.88 5.99 0.24
CA GLU A 635 -4.15 5.71 0.92
C GLU A 635 -4.20 4.25 1.41
N VAL A 636 -3.84 3.31 0.53
CA VAL A 636 -3.79 1.87 0.86
C VAL A 636 -2.71 1.58 1.90
N SER A 637 -1.51 2.14 1.75
CA SER A 637 -0.40 1.94 2.69
C SER A 637 -0.73 2.48 4.08
N ALA A 638 -1.36 3.65 4.19
CA ALA A 638 -1.79 4.23 5.45
C ALA A 638 -2.82 3.34 6.16
N ALA A 639 -3.81 2.82 5.42
CA ALA A 639 -4.80 1.90 5.97
C ALA A 639 -4.17 0.59 6.46
N ILE A 640 -3.27 -0.03 5.67
CA ILE A 640 -2.52 -1.23 6.08
C ILE A 640 -1.72 -0.95 7.36
N SER A 641 -0.99 0.16 7.42
CA SER A 641 -0.19 0.54 8.59
C SER A 641 -1.05 0.69 9.85
N GLY A 642 -2.26 1.25 9.72
CA GLY A 642 -3.21 1.35 10.83
C GLY A 642 -3.78 0.00 11.25
N MET A 643 -4.11 -0.88 10.30
CA MET A 643 -4.64 -2.22 10.60
C MET A 643 -3.62 -3.13 11.31
N ARG A 644 -2.33 -2.99 11.02
CA ARG A 644 -1.25 -3.76 11.66
C ARG A 644 -1.00 -3.36 13.11
N ARG A 645 -1.42 -2.15 13.53
CA ARG A 645 -1.21 -1.66 14.91
C ARG A 645 -2.16 -2.35 15.87
N SER A 646 -1.60 -2.93 16.95
CA SER A 646 -2.38 -3.47 18.06
C SER A 646 -3.12 -2.37 18.83
N ASN A 647 -4.30 -2.69 19.32
CA ASN A 647 -5.07 -1.84 20.24
C ASN A 647 -4.63 -1.97 21.73
N GLY A 648 -3.71 -2.89 22.06
CA GLY A 648 -3.24 -3.14 23.42
C GLY A 648 -2.70 -1.90 24.13
N PRO A 649 -1.76 -1.12 23.52
CA PRO A 649 -1.27 0.11 24.14
C PRO A 649 -2.38 1.14 24.41
N ALA A 650 -3.33 1.30 23.49
CA ALA A 650 -4.47 2.19 23.66
C ALA A 650 -5.39 1.74 24.80
N ALA A 651 -5.73 0.43 24.84
CA ALA A 651 -6.56 -0.13 25.90
C ALA A 651 -5.97 0.07 27.30
N ARG A 652 -4.67 -0.19 27.47
CA ARG A 652 -3.96 0.01 28.73
C ARG A 652 -4.00 1.49 29.18
N LEU A 653 -3.82 2.44 28.25
CA LEU A 653 -3.90 3.86 28.57
C LEU A 653 -5.33 4.30 28.89
N LEU A 654 -6.32 3.86 28.13
CA LEU A 654 -7.72 4.15 28.38
C LEU A 654 -8.16 3.60 29.76
N GLY A 655 -7.81 2.37 30.09
CA GLY A 655 -8.08 1.76 31.40
C GLY A 655 -7.41 2.55 32.55
N LYS A 656 -6.14 2.96 32.37
CA LYS A 656 -5.42 3.82 33.36
C LYS A 656 -6.09 5.17 33.59
N HIS A 657 -6.74 5.72 32.57
CA HIS A 657 -7.46 7.00 32.65
C HIS A 657 -8.95 6.85 32.91
N GLY A 658 -9.39 5.66 33.37
CA GLY A 658 -10.75 5.43 33.87
C GLY A 658 -11.80 5.34 32.79
N ALA A 659 -11.51 4.66 31.67
CA ALA A 659 -12.53 4.25 30.74
C ALA A 659 -13.59 3.41 31.46
N VAL A 660 -14.87 3.67 31.19
CA VAL A 660 -16.01 3.02 31.85
C VAL A 660 -16.69 1.97 30.99
N ALA A 661 -16.60 2.15 29.67
CA ALA A 661 -17.13 1.24 28.64
C ALA A 661 -16.27 1.33 27.40
N ALA A 662 -16.12 0.22 26.69
CA ALA A 662 -15.40 0.20 25.42
C ALA A 662 -15.92 -0.90 24.50
N THR A 663 -15.68 -0.70 23.19
CA THR A 663 -15.81 -1.69 22.12
C THR A 663 -14.73 -1.40 21.09
N ASP A 664 -14.35 -2.36 20.29
CA ASP A 664 -13.59 -2.08 19.10
C ASP A 664 -14.52 -1.78 17.91
N VAL A 665 -14.04 -0.98 16.96
CA VAL A 665 -14.82 -0.59 15.78
C VAL A 665 -14.47 -1.51 14.62
N THR A 666 -15.37 -2.42 14.28
CA THR A 666 -15.12 -3.46 13.26
C THR A 666 -16.23 -3.51 12.19
N GLY A 667 -16.81 -4.65 11.93
CA GLY A 667 -17.68 -4.90 10.77
C GLY A 667 -18.92 -4.02 10.65
N PHE A 668 -19.49 -3.56 11.77
CA PHE A 668 -20.70 -2.73 11.79
C PHE A 668 -20.42 -1.22 11.69
N GLY A 669 -19.14 -0.84 11.60
CA GLY A 669 -18.71 0.55 11.55
C GLY A 669 -18.87 1.29 12.88
N LEU A 670 -18.40 2.52 12.94
CA LEU A 670 -18.47 3.34 14.15
C LEU A 670 -19.90 3.49 14.69
N ALA A 671 -20.82 3.83 13.79
CA ALA A 671 -22.20 4.07 14.23
C ALA A 671 -22.90 2.79 14.69
N GLY A 672 -22.66 1.65 14.05
CA GLY A 672 -23.23 0.36 14.48
C GLY A 672 -22.81 -0.01 15.89
N HIS A 673 -21.49 -0.01 16.16
CA HIS A 673 -20.97 -0.34 17.50
C HIS A 673 -21.35 0.69 18.56
N LEU A 674 -21.36 2.00 18.25
CA LEU A 674 -21.84 3.00 19.20
C LEU A 674 -23.32 2.82 19.53
N LEU A 675 -24.16 2.52 18.53
CA LEU A 675 -25.58 2.27 18.75
C LEU A 675 -25.85 1.03 19.64
N GLU A 676 -24.98 0.02 19.58
CA GLU A 676 -25.02 -1.12 20.52
C GLU A 676 -24.68 -0.66 21.94
N MET A 677 -23.63 0.14 22.14
CA MET A 677 -23.27 0.70 23.45
C MET A 677 -24.40 1.57 24.03
N LEU A 678 -25.01 2.43 23.21
CA LEU A 678 -26.10 3.32 23.59
C LEU A 678 -27.36 2.53 24.00
N ALA A 679 -27.69 1.50 23.22
CA ALA A 679 -28.82 0.63 23.52
C ALA A 679 -28.63 -0.16 24.83
N ALA A 680 -27.41 -0.69 25.03
CA ALA A 680 -27.09 -1.42 26.28
C ALA A 680 -27.07 -0.51 27.51
N SER A 681 -26.94 0.81 27.34
CA SER A 681 -26.86 1.80 28.42
C SER A 681 -28.15 2.62 28.60
N GLY A 682 -29.09 2.59 27.66
CA GLY A 682 -30.32 3.38 27.71
C GLY A 682 -30.10 4.89 27.57
N VAL A 683 -29.05 5.31 26.86
CA VAL A 683 -28.64 6.71 26.67
C VAL A 683 -28.59 7.08 25.20
N THR A 684 -28.34 8.36 24.89
CA THR A 684 -28.06 8.89 23.54
C THR A 684 -26.64 9.41 23.46
N ALA A 685 -26.17 9.75 22.27
CA ALA A 685 -24.90 10.43 22.09
C ALA A 685 -24.96 11.43 20.94
N GLU A 686 -24.13 12.47 21.06
CA GLU A 686 -23.88 13.43 19.98
C GLU A 686 -22.42 13.35 19.57
N ILE A 687 -22.15 13.12 18.26
CA ILE A 687 -20.78 13.08 17.71
C ILE A 687 -20.65 14.04 16.54
N GLY A 688 -19.44 14.55 16.31
CA GLY A 688 -19.11 15.46 15.24
C GLY A 688 -18.45 14.76 14.07
N LEU A 689 -19.01 14.89 12.87
CA LEU A 689 -18.42 14.29 11.67
C LEU A 689 -16.99 14.81 11.42
N ASP A 690 -16.75 16.11 11.61
CA ASP A 690 -15.42 16.72 11.46
C ASP A 690 -14.44 16.34 12.58
N ALA A 691 -14.94 15.84 13.72
CA ALA A 691 -14.12 15.39 14.84
C ALA A 691 -13.62 13.94 14.66
N ILE A 692 -14.22 13.19 13.74
CA ILE A 692 -13.84 11.79 13.47
C ILE A 692 -12.58 11.77 12.63
N PRO A 693 -11.47 11.16 13.11
CA PRO A 693 -10.26 10.97 12.31
C PRO A 693 -10.53 9.99 11.16
N ARG A 694 -9.99 10.29 9.99
CA ARG A 694 -10.17 9.47 8.77
C ARG A 694 -8.85 9.30 8.05
N TYR A 695 -8.63 8.13 7.49
CA TYR A 695 -7.51 7.92 6.58
C TYR A 695 -7.63 8.85 5.37
N GLN A 696 -6.49 9.29 4.87
CA GLN A 696 -6.44 10.09 3.63
C GLN A 696 -7.16 9.35 2.51
N GLY A 697 -7.94 10.06 1.69
CA GLY A 697 -8.71 9.48 0.59
C GLY A 697 -10.12 9.00 0.96
N THR A 698 -10.41 8.73 2.24
CA THR A 698 -11.74 8.24 2.66
C THR A 698 -12.87 9.14 2.18
N ASP A 699 -12.80 10.45 2.44
CA ASP A 699 -13.81 11.42 2.02
C ASP A 699 -13.93 11.51 0.49
N ARG A 700 -12.80 11.51 -0.21
CA ARG A 700 -12.77 11.55 -1.68
C ARG A 700 -13.47 10.33 -2.29
N LEU A 701 -13.10 9.15 -1.80
CA LEU A 701 -13.67 7.88 -2.27
C LEU A 701 -15.15 7.76 -1.91
N ALA A 702 -15.53 8.15 -0.69
CA ALA A 702 -16.93 8.16 -0.25
C ALA A 702 -17.80 9.08 -1.12
N ARG A 703 -17.34 10.31 -1.42
CA ARG A 703 -18.04 11.24 -2.33
C ARG A 703 -18.08 10.73 -3.77
N ALA A 704 -17.08 9.98 -4.20
CA ALA A 704 -17.07 9.32 -5.51
C ALA A 704 -17.99 8.08 -5.59
N GLY A 705 -18.74 7.77 -4.52
CA GLY A 705 -19.67 6.64 -4.51
C GLY A 705 -19.01 5.29 -4.21
N VAL A 706 -17.75 5.26 -3.77
CA VAL A 706 -17.12 4.00 -3.35
C VAL A 706 -17.73 3.52 -2.05
N ARG A 707 -18.17 2.28 -2.03
CA ARG A 707 -18.85 1.64 -0.90
C ARG A 707 -18.31 0.22 -0.70
N SER A 708 -18.24 -0.19 0.57
CA SER A 708 -18.01 -1.58 0.95
C SER A 708 -19.25 -2.43 0.66
N SER A 709 -19.07 -3.72 0.40
CA SER A 709 -20.17 -4.66 0.16
C SER A 709 -21.07 -4.90 1.38
N LEU A 710 -20.60 -4.63 2.60
CA LEU A 710 -21.41 -4.78 3.82
C LEU A 710 -22.23 -3.53 4.16
N LEU A 711 -21.96 -2.39 3.52
CA LEU A 711 -22.68 -1.14 3.80
C LEU A 711 -24.22 -1.25 3.65
N PRO A 712 -24.76 -1.92 2.62
CA PRO A 712 -26.23 -2.07 2.50
C PRO A 712 -26.87 -2.73 3.73
N ASP A 713 -26.21 -3.74 4.30
CA ASP A 713 -26.67 -4.42 5.51
C ASP A 713 -26.53 -3.52 6.75
N ASN A 714 -25.41 -2.77 6.85
CA ASN A 714 -25.17 -1.84 7.94
C ASN A 714 -26.16 -0.66 7.94
N LEU A 715 -26.70 -0.26 6.77
CA LEU A 715 -27.73 0.77 6.66
C LEU A 715 -29.04 0.40 7.36
N ALA A 716 -29.24 -0.86 7.75
CA ALA A 716 -30.43 -1.28 8.52
C ALA A 716 -30.59 -0.50 9.84
N VAL A 717 -29.50 0.05 10.41
CA VAL A 717 -29.56 0.87 11.63
C VAL A 717 -29.72 2.38 11.36
N ALA A 718 -29.76 2.83 10.11
CA ALA A 718 -29.76 4.25 9.74
C ALA A 718 -30.95 5.03 10.33
N SER A 719 -32.10 4.37 10.57
CA SER A 719 -33.28 4.98 11.22
C SER A 719 -33.03 5.42 12.68
N ARG A 720 -31.93 4.98 13.28
CA ARG A 720 -31.50 5.36 14.63
C ARG A 720 -30.43 6.44 14.63
N ILE A 721 -30.06 6.95 13.46
CA ILE A 721 -29.00 7.94 13.26
C ILE A 721 -29.67 9.21 12.73
N ASP A 722 -29.58 10.30 13.48
CA ASP A 722 -30.08 11.61 13.11
C ASP A 722 -28.91 12.47 12.62
N ILE A 723 -28.74 12.60 11.32
CA ILE A 723 -27.67 13.42 10.71
C ILE A 723 -28.19 14.85 10.51
N GLU A 724 -27.41 15.84 10.95
CA GLU A 724 -27.68 17.25 10.67
C GLU A 724 -27.85 17.49 9.16
N PRO A 725 -28.96 18.13 8.73
CA PRO A 725 -29.32 18.25 7.31
C PRO A 725 -28.22 18.87 6.44
N GLY A 726 -28.12 18.42 5.20
CA GLY A 726 -27.20 18.89 4.19
C GLY A 726 -27.64 18.53 2.78
N ASP A 727 -26.73 18.64 1.82
CA ASP A 727 -27.03 18.07 0.50
C ASP A 727 -26.95 16.53 0.54
N ARG A 728 -27.72 15.89 -0.35
CA ARG A 728 -27.85 14.43 -0.40
C ARG A 728 -26.50 13.70 -0.54
N ALA A 729 -25.58 14.24 -1.33
CA ALA A 729 -24.27 13.61 -1.55
C ALA A 729 -23.42 13.60 -0.28
N SER A 730 -23.50 14.68 0.51
CA SER A 730 -22.83 14.78 1.81
C SER A 730 -23.44 13.85 2.86
N GLU A 731 -24.77 13.68 2.86
CA GLU A 731 -25.47 12.75 3.76
C GLU A 731 -25.15 11.29 3.41
N ASP A 732 -25.17 10.94 2.11
CA ASP A 732 -24.81 9.61 1.63
C ASP A 732 -23.34 9.28 1.94
N ALA A 733 -22.43 10.26 1.85
CA ALA A 733 -21.02 10.11 2.22
C ALA A 733 -20.85 9.96 3.74
N ALA A 734 -21.61 10.71 4.55
CA ALA A 734 -21.58 10.59 6.01
C ALA A 734 -22.04 9.20 6.47
N HIS A 735 -23.16 8.69 5.96
CA HIS A 735 -23.61 7.32 6.24
C HIS A 735 -22.56 6.29 5.82
N ALA A 736 -21.94 6.47 4.65
CA ALA A 736 -20.90 5.57 4.17
C ALA A 736 -19.70 5.51 5.11
N ILE A 737 -19.26 6.63 5.66
CA ILE A 737 -18.11 6.72 6.57
C ILE A 737 -18.46 6.14 7.95
N LEU A 738 -19.63 6.50 8.49
CA LEU A 738 -20.05 6.10 9.83
C LEU A 738 -20.33 4.60 9.95
N LEU A 739 -20.81 4.00 8.86
CA LEU A 739 -21.19 2.59 8.77
C LEU A 739 -20.18 1.76 7.96
N ASP A 740 -19.02 2.35 7.61
CA ASP A 740 -17.93 1.64 6.93
C ASP A 740 -17.36 0.53 7.80
N PRO A 741 -17.37 -0.73 7.36
CA PRO A 741 -16.74 -1.81 8.12
C PRO A 741 -15.24 -1.57 8.26
N GLN A 742 -14.73 -1.67 9.46
CA GLN A 742 -13.31 -1.51 9.76
C GLN A 742 -12.66 -2.88 9.99
N THR A 743 -11.59 -3.17 9.29
CA THR A 743 -10.74 -4.32 9.60
C THR A 743 -9.63 -3.85 10.54
N SER A 744 -9.51 -4.45 11.70
CA SER A 744 -8.58 -4.05 12.77
C SER A 744 -8.70 -2.55 13.10
N GLY A 745 -9.94 -2.08 13.30
CA GLY A 745 -10.23 -0.70 13.66
C GLY A 745 -9.76 -0.33 15.05
N GLY A 746 -10.04 0.91 15.46
CA GLY A 746 -9.66 1.42 16.77
C GLY A 746 -10.66 1.07 17.86
N LEU A 747 -10.28 1.35 19.11
CA LEU A 747 -11.19 1.31 20.24
C LEU A 747 -12.06 2.57 20.26
N LEU A 748 -13.35 2.37 20.53
CA LEU A 748 -14.30 3.39 20.92
C LEU A 748 -14.51 3.24 22.44
N ALA A 749 -14.12 4.25 23.20
CA ALA A 749 -14.19 4.21 24.65
C ALA A 749 -14.83 5.47 25.22
N ALA A 750 -15.54 5.33 26.33
CA ALA A 750 -16.10 6.44 27.09
C ALA A 750 -15.26 6.73 28.33
N VAL A 751 -14.95 7.99 28.56
CA VAL A 751 -14.20 8.44 29.72
C VAL A 751 -14.88 9.65 30.37
N ALA A 752 -14.69 9.84 31.67
CA ALA A 752 -15.17 11.02 32.34
C ALA A 752 -14.55 12.32 31.76
N PRO A 753 -15.28 13.45 31.67
CA PRO A 753 -14.77 14.70 31.08
C PRO A 753 -13.42 15.14 31.64
N GLY A 754 -13.27 15.12 32.97
CA GLY A 754 -12.02 15.50 33.65
C GLY A 754 -10.82 14.59 33.37
N ALA A 755 -11.03 13.39 32.78
CA ALA A 755 -9.98 12.46 32.40
C ALA A 755 -9.64 12.54 30.88
N ALA A 756 -10.57 13.00 30.04
CA ALA A 756 -10.46 12.90 28.59
C ALA A 756 -9.23 13.63 28.03
N GLY A 757 -8.95 14.85 28.50
CA GLY A 757 -7.76 15.60 28.07
C GLY A 757 -6.45 14.89 28.43
N ARG A 758 -6.37 14.31 29.63
CA ARG A 758 -5.18 13.54 30.06
C ARG A 758 -5.03 12.23 29.29
N ALA A 759 -6.16 11.55 29.00
CA ALA A 759 -6.16 10.34 28.19
C ALA A 759 -5.65 10.62 26.76
N LEU A 760 -6.15 11.69 26.13
CA LEU A 760 -5.70 12.11 24.80
C LEU A 760 -4.21 12.49 24.78
N ALA A 761 -3.73 13.22 25.77
CA ALA A 761 -2.32 13.56 25.87
C ALA A 761 -1.44 12.30 26.02
N ALA A 762 -1.82 11.36 26.88
CA ALA A 762 -1.09 10.12 27.07
C ALA A 762 -1.09 9.23 25.82
N LEU A 763 -2.20 9.20 25.06
CA LEU A 763 -2.29 8.50 23.79
C LEU A 763 -1.37 9.16 22.74
N ALA A 764 -1.38 10.48 22.65
CA ALA A 764 -0.51 11.23 21.73
C ALA A 764 0.98 11.02 22.06
N ASP A 765 1.37 11.07 23.34
CA ASP A 765 2.74 10.80 23.79
C ASP A 765 3.19 9.37 23.44
N ALA A 766 2.27 8.42 23.37
CA ALA A 766 2.51 7.05 22.92
C ALA A 766 2.45 6.89 21.36
N GLY A 767 2.32 7.98 20.62
CA GLY A 767 2.21 7.95 19.13
C GLY A 767 0.89 7.37 18.61
N ILE A 768 -0.18 7.40 19.43
CA ILE A 768 -1.52 6.91 19.07
C ILE A 768 -2.38 8.09 18.66
N GLU A 769 -2.86 8.09 17.43
CA GLU A 769 -3.79 9.08 16.88
C GLU A 769 -5.20 8.84 17.44
N ALA A 770 -5.51 9.47 18.57
CA ALA A 770 -6.83 9.39 19.16
C ALA A 770 -7.53 10.74 19.09
N ALA A 771 -8.87 10.72 18.99
CA ALA A 771 -9.68 11.93 18.98
C ALA A 771 -10.89 11.82 19.90
N ALA A 772 -11.28 12.94 20.51
CA ALA A 772 -12.60 13.09 21.13
C ALA A 772 -13.60 13.39 20.01
N ILE A 773 -14.47 12.42 19.74
CA ILE A 773 -15.43 12.49 18.62
C ILE A 773 -16.81 13.00 19.02
N GLY A 774 -17.14 12.99 20.31
CA GLY A 774 -18.45 13.40 20.82
C GLY A 774 -18.60 13.08 22.28
N ALA A 775 -19.81 13.19 22.77
CA ALA A 775 -20.19 12.92 24.16
C ALA A 775 -21.52 12.17 24.27
N VAL A 776 -21.65 11.44 25.36
CA VAL A 776 -22.89 10.78 25.76
C VAL A 776 -23.84 11.82 26.34
N THR A 777 -25.11 11.78 25.94
CA THR A 777 -26.18 12.63 26.46
C THR A 777 -27.20 11.78 27.23
N ALA A 778 -27.67 12.30 28.36
CA ALA A 778 -28.70 11.59 29.12
C ALA A 778 -30.01 11.52 28.30
N ALA A 779 -30.64 10.36 28.25
CA ALA A 779 -32.00 10.28 27.79
C ALA A 779 -32.95 10.65 28.94
N GLU A 780 -33.98 11.47 28.72
CA GLU A 780 -35.01 11.71 29.71
C GLU A 780 -35.80 10.42 29.98
N GLN A 781 -36.21 10.20 31.23
CA GLN A 781 -37.00 9.01 31.60
C GLN A 781 -38.27 8.95 30.76
N GLY A 782 -38.46 7.89 29.98
CA GLY A 782 -39.58 7.69 29.10
C GLY A 782 -39.39 8.23 27.67
N ASP A 783 -38.21 8.75 27.36
CA ASP A 783 -37.89 9.29 26.04
C ASP A 783 -37.65 8.14 25.00
N ARG A 784 -38.39 8.21 23.90
CA ARG A 784 -38.22 7.32 22.74
C ARG A 784 -36.87 7.54 22.01
N SER A 785 -36.07 8.53 22.42
CA SER A 785 -34.75 8.82 21.88
C SER A 785 -33.63 7.91 22.41
N ALA A 786 -33.85 7.16 23.49
CA ALA A 786 -32.86 6.23 24.04
C ALA A 786 -32.36 5.26 22.99
N GLY A 787 -31.02 5.13 22.88
CA GLY A 787 -30.37 4.32 21.87
C GLY A 787 -30.29 4.96 20.49
N ARG A 788 -30.46 6.29 20.35
CA ARG A 788 -30.28 7.07 19.10
C ARG A 788 -28.93 7.78 19.11
N LEU A 789 -28.45 8.08 17.91
CA LEU A 789 -27.18 8.75 17.67
C LEU A 789 -27.42 10.03 16.87
N VAL A 790 -26.98 11.17 17.39
CA VAL A 790 -27.05 12.46 16.71
C VAL A 790 -25.67 12.81 16.10
N ILE A 791 -25.67 13.13 14.82
CA ILE A 791 -24.47 13.49 14.06
C ILE A 791 -24.51 14.97 13.71
N ARG A 792 -23.58 15.75 14.25
CA ARG A 792 -23.32 17.12 13.83
C ARG A 792 -22.26 17.13 12.72
N ARG A 793 -22.35 18.11 11.82
CA ARG A 793 -21.31 18.30 10.80
C ARG A 793 -20.03 18.80 11.40
N ALA A 794 -20.13 19.81 12.26
CA ALA A 794 -19.01 20.35 13.01
C ALA A 794 -18.79 19.58 14.32
N ARG A 795 -17.68 19.89 14.99
CA ARG A 795 -17.40 19.42 16.34
C ARG A 795 -18.54 19.84 17.26
N PRO A 796 -19.11 18.96 18.06
CA PRO A 796 -20.22 19.30 18.96
C PRO A 796 -19.81 20.33 20.02
N ALA A 797 -20.68 21.31 20.30
CA ALA A 797 -20.45 22.35 21.29
C ALA A 797 -20.20 21.79 22.70
N ILE A 798 -20.83 20.67 23.03
CA ILE A 798 -20.62 19.95 24.30
C ILE A 798 -19.15 19.55 24.51
N LEU A 799 -18.39 19.26 23.44
CA LEU A 799 -16.97 18.98 23.55
C LEU A 799 -16.13 20.20 23.91
N ASP A 800 -16.54 21.40 23.50
CA ASP A 800 -15.85 22.63 23.84
C ASP A 800 -16.08 23.02 25.32
N GLU A 801 -17.24 22.65 25.86
CA GLU A 801 -17.55 22.78 27.28
C GLU A 801 -16.80 21.78 28.15
N LEU A 802 -16.74 20.50 27.69
CA LEU A 802 -16.12 19.41 28.45
C LEU A 802 -14.59 19.38 28.32
N LEU A 803 -14.02 19.96 27.26
CA LEU A 803 -12.60 19.98 26.92
C LEU A 803 -12.12 21.40 26.57
N PRO A 804 -12.18 22.38 27.49
CA PRO A 804 -11.75 23.73 27.19
C PRO A 804 -10.26 23.78 26.85
N GLY A 805 -9.91 24.35 25.69
CA GLY A 805 -8.53 24.51 25.21
C GLY A 805 -8.02 23.45 24.21
N THR A 806 -8.77 22.39 23.91
CA THR A 806 -8.41 21.40 22.89
C THR A 806 -8.97 21.77 21.51
N ARG A 807 -8.75 22.99 21.04
CA ARG A 807 -9.04 23.30 19.62
C ARG A 807 -8.03 22.56 18.75
N THR A 808 -8.49 21.58 18.00
CA THR A 808 -7.73 20.98 16.91
C THR A 808 -7.36 22.07 15.91
N THR A 809 -6.10 22.45 15.86
CA THR A 809 -5.56 23.20 14.73
C THR A 809 -5.84 22.37 13.48
N ARG A 810 -6.62 22.93 12.55
CA ARG A 810 -6.81 22.36 11.22
C ARG A 810 -5.45 22.23 10.57
N SER A 811 -4.88 21.04 10.58
CA SER A 811 -3.78 20.68 9.69
C SER A 811 -4.37 19.91 8.52
N HIS A 812 -4.90 20.64 7.55
CA HIS A 812 -5.07 20.16 6.17
C HIS A 812 -3.72 20.14 5.41
N GLU A 813 -2.61 20.05 6.12
CA GLU A 813 -1.29 19.88 5.53
C GLU A 813 -0.78 18.49 5.90
N GLY A 814 -0.38 17.76 4.85
CA GLY A 814 -0.03 16.36 4.89
C GLY A 814 0.94 15.98 6.03
N ILE A 815 0.65 14.84 6.60
CA ILE A 815 1.51 14.14 7.55
C ILE A 815 2.89 14.01 6.93
N LYS A 816 3.86 14.70 7.53
CA LYS A 816 5.28 14.48 7.24
C LYS A 816 5.62 13.10 7.79
N THR A 817 5.83 12.16 6.90
CA THR A 817 6.46 10.89 7.24
C THR A 817 7.91 11.16 7.64
N SER A 818 8.23 10.93 8.88
CA SER A 818 9.60 10.81 9.38
C SER A 818 10.27 9.56 8.85
#